data_e1b9782b7dc8f41d3ff87664a0c95573
#
_entry.id   e1b9782b7dc8f41d3ff87664a0c95573
#
_cell.length_a   1.000
_cell.length_b   1.000
_cell.length_c   1.000
_cell.angle_alpha   90.00
_cell.angle_beta   90.00
_cell.angle_gamma   90.00
#
_symmetry.space_group_name_H-M   'P 1'
#
loop_
_entity.id
_entity.type
_entity.pdbx_description
1 polymer ?
#
loop_
_entity_poly.entity_id
_entity_poly.type
_entity_poly.pdbx_seq_one_letter_code
_entity_poly.pdbx_strand_id
1 'polypeptide(L)'
;MKSLVSRFLIAMIGIMLLPITAFAYSVGAVTPFTSYEAEAGTVGGGASIVSLTSPPTTQYSSPTLEASGHAYVQLTGTGQYVKWTNNTGQPITFINVRESIPDAPTGGGITATLNLYVNGVFRQTLNLNSKQTWIYEGNNNYQGNDQNPADGDPHVFFDEAHTFITGAPIAPGSTFSLQQDSSNTAAFYYIDVIDVENPPAPLTQPANSISITSCGAVADNNPTNGAADPNDVDSTTAIQNCINQAQTQGKILWIPEGTFYLKGTTGLQAQGITIEGAGMWYSTIYRDVPLPNSAGLAAIFSVTSCTVENFHLDSNATSRATSDGDGGAMDTTGTNWLANGIWSQHVESGFWASGTGGTVENSRLTSIWADGCNLNNVSLTGTVGNNLTANNNFIRGTGDDAMAINSVDYNTSANGNIYYTAMSNITETNNTLIAPWGGKGIGIYGGSGHHVENNYISDTARYIGLGVGRFGVNGSDLHTSTVSGNVIVRSGGNGFDQGQPALQIGNGGDGQNVGVVDSMTVTGNTVINSLYDGIGFSTSTNTLLQNNTITSPWRNGIVVAPPFYPAPTGSATITDNTVTGLLSGESAFVNNSSGFTVTLSGNGWQGSTSEAPYGGTPTAIPGTVQADNYDTGGQSVAYNVTSINGTGNYRSDGVDFETTSDTGGGYDLGWTSGGQWFRYTVNVASAGTYTISFRVAAPSAVTDAFHISSSSGTNLSGSVNIPATGGWQTWTTVTADVTLPAGQQVLTLSEDTGGWNINYATFALAALPYGGAPAPIPGTVQAENYDQGGQGVGYSVTSVNGTGDGYRSDGVDLEATSDAGGGYDLGWTSSGQWFNYTVSIATAGTYTVSFRVAAPSAVSDALHISNASGTNLSGGVSIPATNGWQTWTTVTTTVTLPAGSQVLTLDEDNGGWNINYVSLEQ
;
A
#
# COMPACT_ATOMS: atom_id res chain seq x y z
N MET A 1 40.22 -33.05 -34.93
CA MET A 1 39.33 -34.10 -34.39
C MET A 1 38.36 -33.44 -33.43
N LYS A 2 37.10 -33.39 -33.82
CA LYS A 2 35.85 -33.23 -33.04
C LYS A 2 35.91 -32.35 -31.76
N SER A 3 35.55 -31.03 -31.76
CA SER A 3 34.20 -30.49 -31.77
C SER A 3 33.34 -31.02 -30.63
N LEU A 4 33.16 -30.20 -29.56
CA LEU A 4 31.97 -30.21 -28.76
C LEU A 4 31.61 -28.75 -28.45
N VAL A 5 30.58 -28.23 -29.16
CA VAL A 5 29.92 -26.97 -28.92
C VAL A 5 28.88 -27.23 -27.83
N SER A 6 29.08 -26.67 -26.63
CA SER A 6 28.13 -26.64 -25.58
C SER A 6 27.24 -25.41 -25.79
N ARG A 7 25.96 -25.64 -26.12
CA ARG A 7 24.93 -24.58 -26.19
C ARG A 7 24.49 -24.20 -24.77
N PHE A 8 24.85 -23.02 -24.35
CA PHE A 8 24.18 -22.37 -23.22
C PHE A 8 22.80 -21.86 -23.69
N LEU A 9 21.76 -22.47 -23.17
CA LEU A 9 20.38 -21.99 -23.27
C LEU A 9 20.20 -20.95 -22.17
N ILE A 10 20.25 -19.65 -22.54
CA ILE A 10 19.85 -18.56 -21.65
C ILE A 10 18.33 -18.59 -21.62
N ALA A 11 17.77 -19.05 -20.52
CA ALA A 11 16.36 -18.85 -20.22
C ALA A 11 16.15 -17.36 -19.89
N MET A 12 15.56 -16.60 -20.80
CA MET A 12 14.96 -15.30 -20.48
C MET A 12 13.79 -15.56 -19.53
N ILE A 13 13.99 -15.31 -18.26
CA ILE A 13 12.88 -15.12 -17.31
C ILE A 13 12.35 -13.72 -17.60
N GLY A 14 11.31 -13.65 -18.40
CA GLY A 14 10.49 -12.45 -18.52
C GLY A 14 9.80 -12.22 -17.19
N ILE A 15 10.27 -11.27 -16.41
CA ILE A 15 9.53 -10.72 -15.29
C ILE A 15 8.32 -10.02 -15.93
N MET A 16 7.15 -10.66 -15.89
CA MET A 16 5.88 -9.97 -16.13
C MET A 16 5.74 -8.92 -15.03
N LEU A 17 6.00 -7.66 -15.37
CA LEU A 17 5.49 -6.53 -14.62
C LEU A 17 3.96 -6.62 -14.69
N LEU A 18 3.34 -7.21 -13.67
CA LEU A 18 1.92 -7.02 -13.42
C LEU A 18 1.71 -5.51 -13.30
N PRO A 19 0.68 -4.93 -13.94
CA PRO A 19 0.33 -3.55 -13.69
C PRO A 19 0.09 -3.43 -12.19
N ILE A 20 0.94 -2.66 -11.51
CA ILE A 20 0.67 -2.22 -10.14
C ILE A 20 -0.62 -1.44 -10.25
N THR A 21 -1.73 -2.04 -9.84
CA THR A 21 -2.94 -1.27 -9.53
C THR A 21 -2.46 -0.23 -8.54
N ALA A 22 -2.49 1.03 -8.95
CA ALA A 22 -2.20 2.15 -8.08
C ALA A 22 -3.10 1.99 -6.86
N PHE A 23 -2.52 1.51 -5.76
CA PHE A 23 -3.13 1.74 -4.47
C PHE A 23 -3.11 3.25 -4.32
N ALA A 24 -4.27 3.89 -4.39
CA ALA A 24 -4.41 5.28 -4.06
C ALA A 24 -4.07 5.38 -2.57
N TYR A 25 -2.78 5.63 -2.27
CA TYR A 25 -2.39 6.11 -0.96
C TYR A 25 -3.07 7.47 -0.82
N SER A 26 -3.88 7.66 0.20
CA SER A 26 -4.46 8.95 0.55
C SER A 26 -3.41 9.87 1.20
N VAL A 27 -2.15 9.73 0.78
CA VAL A 27 -0.95 10.37 1.32
C VAL A 27 -0.32 11.21 0.21
N GLY A 28 0.22 12.37 0.56
CA GLY A 28 0.77 13.33 -0.39
C GLY A 28 -0.21 14.44 -0.78
N ALA A 29 0.22 15.32 -1.66
CA ALA A 29 -0.54 16.49 -2.08
C ALA A 29 -1.76 16.12 -2.94
N VAL A 30 -2.83 16.86 -2.73
CA VAL A 30 -3.97 16.86 -3.65
C VAL A 30 -3.65 17.85 -4.77
N THR A 31 -3.33 17.32 -5.95
CA THR A 31 -2.95 18.13 -7.10
C THR A 31 -4.14 18.45 -7.99
N PRO A 32 -4.16 19.61 -8.67
CA PRO A 32 -5.19 19.93 -9.66
C PRO A 32 -5.04 19.15 -10.97
N PHE A 33 -3.99 18.36 -11.12
CA PHE A 33 -3.64 17.59 -12.31
C PHE A 33 -3.55 16.09 -12.03
N THR A 34 -3.54 15.32 -13.11
CA THR A 34 -3.25 13.88 -13.09
C THR A 34 -1.97 13.64 -13.87
N SER A 35 -1.01 12.95 -13.26
CA SER A 35 0.23 12.53 -13.90
C SER A 35 0.06 11.19 -14.62
N TYR A 36 0.58 11.11 -15.84
CA TYR A 36 0.69 9.88 -16.60
C TYR A 36 2.17 9.61 -16.90
N GLU A 37 2.73 8.58 -16.29
CA GLU A 37 4.08 8.11 -16.59
C GLU A 37 4.19 7.66 -18.04
N ALA A 38 5.30 7.96 -18.68
CA ALA A 38 5.49 7.64 -20.08
C ALA A 38 5.63 6.13 -20.30
N GLU A 39 6.35 5.44 -19.43
CA GLU A 39 6.55 4.00 -19.52
C GLU A 39 5.25 3.20 -19.26
N ALA A 40 4.26 3.80 -18.57
CA ALA A 40 2.93 3.21 -18.40
C ALA A 40 2.03 3.45 -19.62
N GLY A 41 2.44 4.31 -20.56
CA GLY A 41 1.75 4.59 -21.81
C GLY A 41 1.92 3.48 -22.85
N THR A 42 1.16 3.60 -23.95
CA THR A 42 1.34 2.73 -25.11
C THR A 42 2.45 3.27 -26.00
N VAL A 43 3.56 2.57 -26.08
CA VAL A 43 4.73 2.93 -26.87
C VAL A 43 4.61 2.33 -28.28
N GLY A 44 4.94 3.09 -29.33
CA GLY A 44 4.83 2.61 -30.70
C GLY A 44 5.78 3.27 -31.69
N GLY A 45 5.73 2.79 -32.95
CA GLY A 45 6.61 3.29 -34.02
C GLY A 45 8.09 2.91 -33.86
N GLY A 46 8.44 2.05 -32.91
CA GLY A 46 9.82 1.69 -32.59
C GLY A 46 10.45 2.51 -31.44
N ALA A 47 9.66 3.29 -30.72
CA ALA A 47 10.08 3.91 -29.46
C ALA A 47 10.36 2.83 -28.39
N SER A 48 11.21 3.14 -27.42
CA SER A 48 11.62 2.21 -26.36
C SER A 48 11.42 2.78 -24.97
N ILE A 49 11.13 1.90 -24.01
CA ILE A 49 11.17 2.22 -22.58
C ILE A 49 12.60 1.95 -22.11
N VAL A 50 13.17 2.87 -21.37
CA VAL A 50 14.48 2.76 -20.72
C VAL A 50 14.23 2.86 -19.22
N SER A 51 14.65 1.84 -18.48
CA SER A 51 14.36 1.74 -17.03
C SER A 51 15.62 1.38 -16.26
N LEU A 52 15.69 1.78 -15.01
CA LEU A 52 16.68 1.32 -14.06
C LEU A 52 16.41 -0.16 -13.73
N THR A 53 17.41 -1.02 -13.93
CA THR A 53 17.28 -2.48 -13.75
C THR A 53 18.04 -3.02 -12.53
N SER A 54 18.84 -2.18 -11.87
CA SER A 54 19.62 -2.50 -10.68
C SER A 54 19.88 -1.22 -9.88
N PRO A 55 20.20 -1.31 -8.59
CA PRO A 55 20.64 -0.15 -7.84
C PRO A 55 21.81 0.55 -8.51
N PRO A 56 21.92 1.89 -8.48
CA PRO A 56 23.02 2.60 -9.04
C PRO A 56 24.33 2.21 -8.33
N THR A 57 25.37 1.98 -9.10
CA THR A 57 26.71 1.68 -8.56
C THR A 57 27.63 2.90 -8.58
N THR A 58 27.18 3.99 -9.19
CA THR A 58 27.83 5.28 -9.23
C THR A 58 26.80 6.39 -9.01
N GLN A 59 27.25 7.57 -8.63
CA GLN A 59 26.39 8.74 -8.51
C GLN A 59 25.97 9.36 -9.87
N TYR A 60 26.41 8.81 -10.97
CA TYR A 60 26.22 9.34 -12.33
C TYR A 60 25.32 8.47 -13.21
N SER A 61 24.39 7.73 -12.66
CA SER A 61 23.51 6.81 -13.43
C SER A 61 22.34 7.55 -14.12
N SER A 62 22.55 8.77 -14.58
CA SER A 62 21.54 9.55 -15.31
C SER A 62 21.41 9.10 -16.78
N PRO A 63 20.26 9.39 -17.47
CA PRO A 63 19.05 10.04 -16.96
C PRO A 63 18.03 9.08 -16.30
N THR A 64 18.20 7.76 -16.35
CA THR A 64 17.21 6.83 -15.77
C THR A 64 17.00 7.02 -14.28
N LEU A 65 18.07 7.36 -13.56
CA LEU A 65 17.98 7.61 -12.13
C LEU A 65 17.19 8.90 -11.80
N GLU A 66 17.22 9.88 -12.71
CA GLU A 66 16.59 11.19 -12.55
C GLU A 66 15.13 11.20 -13.03
N ALA A 67 14.68 10.15 -13.70
CA ALA A 67 13.31 10.01 -14.16
C ALA A 67 12.38 9.63 -12.99
N SER A 68 11.15 10.10 -13.02
CA SER A 68 10.04 9.58 -12.23
C SER A 68 9.87 8.09 -12.55
N GLY A 69 9.53 7.26 -11.56
CA GLY A 69 9.49 5.81 -11.80
C GLY A 69 10.85 5.15 -12.08
N HIS A 70 11.95 5.92 -12.14
CA HIS A 70 13.24 5.51 -12.66
C HIS A 70 13.16 4.91 -14.07
N ALA A 71 12.26 5.44 -14.89
CA ALA A 71 12.03 5.01 -16.27
C ALA A 71 11.54 6.18 -17.14
N TYR A 72 11.80 6.09 -18.43
CA TYR A 72 11.32 7.06 -19.42
C TYR A 72 11.11 6.39 -20.77
N VAL A 73 10.36 7.05 -21.66
CA VAL A 73 10.23 6.64 -23.06
C VAL A 73 11.21 7.43 -23.93
N GLN A 74 11.97 6.73 -24.75
CA GLN A 74 12.91 7.30 -25.70
C GLN A 74 12.34 7.26 -27.12
N LEU A 75 12.25 8.44 -27.78
CA LEU A 75 11.95 8.59 -29.19
C LEU A 75 13.23 9.00 -29.94
N THR A 76 13.61 8.27 -31.00
CA THR A 76 14.82 8.50 -31.79
C THR A 76 14.56 8.51 -33.28
N GLY A 77 13.32 8.52 -33.72
CA GLY A 77 12.96 8.45 -35.15
C GLY A 77 11.53 8.83 -35.45
N THR A 78 11.35 9.29 -36.70
CA THR A 78 10.04 9.70 -37.22
C THR A 78 8.98 8.60 -37.09
N GLY A 79 7.83 8.96 -36.58
CA GLY A 79 6.69 8.07 -36.33
C GLY A 79 6.73 7.34 -34.99
N GLN A 80 7.76 7.55 -34.19
CA GLN A 80 7.82 7.06 -32.82
C GLN A 80 6.96 7.91 -31.89
N TYR A 81 6.24 7.24 -30.97
CA TYR A 81 5.31 7.92 -30.08
C TYR A 81 5.14 7.20 -28.74
N VAL A 82 4.64 7.95 -27.76
CA VAL A 82 4.01 7.43 -26.54
C VAL A 82 2.57 7.97 -26.47
N LYS A 83 1.62 7.14 -26.05
CA LYS A 83 0.18 7.41 -26.11
C LYS A 83 -0.54 6.98 -24.85
N TRP A 84 -1.47 7.83 -24.40
CA TRP A 84 -2.34 7.59 -23.24
C TRP A 84 -3.82 7.77 -23.59
N THR A 85 -4.69 7.41 -22.68
CA THR A 85 -6.13 7.70 -22.75
C THR A 85 -6.50 8.64 -21.60
N ASN A 86 -7.29 9.67 -21.89
CA ASN A 86 -7.81 10.55 -20.83
C ASN A 86 -8.80 9.79 -19.94
N ASN A 87 -8.34 9.28 -18.81
CA ASN A 87 -9.11 8.57 -17.81
C ASN A 87 -9.43 9.45 -16.58
N THR A 88 -9.18 10.76 -16.65
CA THR A 88 -9.41 11.68 -15.52
C THR A 88 -10.90 11.93 -15.21
N GLY A 89 -11.78 11.57 -16.15
CA GLY A 89 -13.20 11.92 -16.07
C GLY A 89 -13.50 13.40 -16.38
N GLN A 90 -12.47 14.24 -16.62
CA GLN A 90 -12.57 15.66 -16.93
C GLN A 90 -11.95 15.97 -18.29
N PRO A 91 -12.38 17.03 -18.99
CA PRO A 91 -11.69 17.51 -20.18
C PRO A 91 -10.30 18.03 -19.82
N ILE A 92 -9.30 17.79 -20.68
CA ILE A 92 -7.95 18.33 -20.52
C ILE A 92 -7.83 19.59 -21.37
N THR A 93 -7.43 20.70 -20.75
CA THR A 93 -7.21 21.98 -21.41
C THR A 93 -5.80 22.51 -21.28
N PHE A 94 -4.99 21.86 -20.43
CA PHE A 94 -3.61 22.24 -20.17
C PHE A 94 -2.77 20.97 -19.95
N ILE A 95 -1.53 20.98 -20.45
CA ILE A 95 -0.56 19.90 -20.25
C ILE A 95 0.78 20.47 -19.81
N ASN A 96 1.49 19.69 -19.02
CA ASN A 96 2.88 19.91 -18.64
C ASN A 96 3.64 18.62 -18.93
N VAL A 97 4.67 18.68 -19.78
CA VAL A 97 5.47 17.53 -20.21
C VAL A 97 6.84 17.63 -19.58
N ARG A 98 7.21 16.61 -18.81
CA ARG A 98 8.56 16.47 -18.30
C ARG A 98 9.42 15.71 -19.31
N GLU A 99 10.48 16.37 -19.82
CA GLU A 99 11.22 15.90 -20.97
C GLU A 99 12.71 16.24 -20.90
N SER A 100 13.50 15.59 -21.74
CA SER A 100 14.89 15.96 -22.02
C SER A 100 15.21 15.75 -23.51
N ILE A 101 15.90 16.70 -24.11
CA ILE A 101 16.39 16.64 -25.49
C ILE A 101 17.91 16.89 -25.52
N PRO A 102 18.63 16.64 -26.63
CA PRO A 102 20.08 16.81 -26.69
C PRO A 102 20.53 18.22 -26.31
N ASP A 103 21.71 18.30 -25.69
CA ASP A 103 22.40 19.59 -25.52
C ASP A 103 23.02 20.08 -26.81
N ALA A 104 23.38 21.37 -26.83
CA ALA A 104 24.21 21.93 -27.86
C ALA A 104 25.65 21.38 -27.77
N PRO A 105 26.38 21.21 -28.90
CA PRO A 105 27.75 20.72 -28.88
C PRO A 105 28.72 21.53 -28.00
N THR A 106 28.39 22.79 -27.75
CA THR A 106 29.18 23.71 -26.91
C THR A 106 28.53 23.97 -25.54
N GLY A 107 27.48 23.23 -25.18
CA GLY A 107 26.64 23.46 -24.02
C GLY A 107 25.63 24.62 -24.23
N GLY A 108 24.82 24.87 -23.23
CA GLY A 108 23.83 25.95 -23.22
C GLY A 108 22.49 25.61 -23.86
N GLY A 109 22.24 24.36 -24.17
CA GLY A 109 20.95 23.85 -24.67
C GLY A 109 20.66 24.12 -26.13
N ILE A 110 19.65 23.40 -26.62
CA ILE A 110 19.02 23.63 -27.92
C ILE A 110 17.52 23.85 -27.74
N THR A 111 16.86 24.37 -28.74
CA THR A 111 15.38 24.36 -28.84
C THR A 111 14.97 23.33 -29.87
N ALA A 112 13.90 22.60 -29.61
CA ALA A 112 13.30 21.65 -30.54
C ALA A 112 11.78 21.65 -30.40
N THR A 113 11.12 20.88 -31.23
CA THR A 113 9.66 20.72 -31.17
C THR A 113 9.26 19.26 -31.10
N LEU A 114 8.12 18.99 -30.44
CA LEU A 114 7.48 17.69 -30.41
C LEU A 114 5.98 17.85 -30.66
N ASN A 115 5.35 16.87 -31.29
CA ASN A 115 3.97 17.03 -31.74
C ASN A 115 2.98 16.29 -30.85
N LEU A 116 1.91 16.99 -30.47
CA LEU A 116 0.75 16.43 -29.76
C LEU A 116 -0.32 16.00 -30.77
N TYR A 117 -0.80 14.77 -30.60
CA TYR A 117 -1.93 14.22 -31.36
C TYR A 117 -3.09 13.88 -30.40
N VAL A 118 -4.31 14.05 -30.87
CA VAL A 118 -5.54 13.68 -30.18
C VAL A 118 -6.36 12.78 -31.07
N ASN A 119 -6.70 11.56 -30.59
CA ASN A 119 -7.37 10.52 -31.38
C ASN A 119 -6.69 10.23 -32.73
N GLY A 120 -5.35 10.29 -32.75
CA GLY A 120 -4.53 10.05 -33.94
C GLY A 120 -4.49 11.23 -34.92
N VAL A 121 -5.04 12.39 -34.58
CA VAL A 121 -5.02 13.61 -35.41
C VAL A 121 -4.09 14.63 -34.78
N PHE A 122 -3.20 15.20 -35.57
CA PHE A 122 -2.32 16.29 -35.12
C PHE A 122 -3.13 17.42 -34.46
N ARG A 123 -2.70 17.88 -33.32
CA ARG A 123 -3.36 18.94 -32.55
C ARG A 123 -2.52 20.23 -32.51
N GLN A 124 -1.31 20.12 -31.99
CA GLN A 124 -0.40 21.26 -31.85
C GLN A 124 1.04 20.78 -31.70
N THR A 125 1.96 21.70 -31.93
CA THR A 125 3.39 21.53 -31.70
C THR A 125 3.74 22.09 -30.33
N LEU A 126 4.51 21.34 -29.54
CA LEU A 126 5.10 21.76 -28.27
C LEU A 126 6.51 22.27 -28.53
N ASN A 127 6.87 23.40 -27.91
CA ASN A 127 8.22 23.93 -27.92
C ASN A 127 8.96 23.37 -26.69
N LEU A 128 10.12 22.79 -26.91
CA LEU A 128 10.97 22.19 -25.87
C LEU A 128 12.35 22.86 -25.93
N ASN A 129 13.06 22.84 -24.81
CA ASN A 129 14.43 23.29 -24.76
C ASN A 129 15.25 22.49 -23.77
N SER A 130 16.58 22.38 -23.96
CA SER A 130 17.48 21.69 -23.07
C SER A 130 18.37 22.59 -22.22
N LYS A 131 18.02 23.85 -22.07
CA LYS A 131 18.82 24.77 -21.24
C LYS A 131 18.88 24.37 -19.78
N GLN A 132 17.82 23.72 -19.30
CA GLN A 132 17.67 23.32 -17.91
C GLN A 132 17.84 21.80 -17.69
N THR A 133 18.34 21.03 -18.68
CA THR A 133 18.42 19.55 -18.56
C THR A 133 19.83 18.98 -18.57
N TRP A 134 20.86 19.82 -18.71
CA TRP A 134 22.24 19.37 -18.78
C TRP A 134 23.16 20.24 -17.91
N ILE A 135 23.96 19.57 -17.07
CA ILE A 135 25.15 20.15 -16.43
C ILE A 135 26.33 19.19 -16.63
N TYR A 136 27.55 19.69 -16.56
CA TYR A 136 28.77 18.90 -16.71
C TYR A 136 29.57 18.92 -15.41
N GLU A 137 29.70 17.73 -14.79
CA GLU A 137 30.27 17.58 -13.48
C GLU A 137 31.75 17.26 -13.56
N GLY A 138 32.58 18.26 -13.59
CA GLY A 138 34.02 18.08 -13.42
C GLY A 138 34.37 17.64 -12.00
N ASN A 139 35.08 16.52 -11.84
CA ASN A 139 35.66 16.09 -10.55
C ASN A 139 34.68 15.87 -9.39
N ASN A 140 33.50 15.35 -9.62
CA ASN A 140 32.52 15.01 -8.59
C ASN A 140 31.92 16.22 -7.83
N ASN A 141 31.94 17.40 -8.37
CA ASN A 141 31.40 18.58 -7.72
C ASN A 141 30.11 19.05 -8.38
N TYR A 142 28.97 18.43 -8.05
CA TYR A 142 27.67 18.83 -8.56
C TYR A 142 27.19 20.24 -8.09
N GLN A 143 27.82 20.79 -7.06
CA GLN A 143 27.55 22.10 -6.53
C GLN A 143 28.45 23.17 -7.14
N GLY A 144 28.13 23.73 -8.24
CA GLY A 144 28.92 24.77 -8.88
C GLY A 144 29.28 24.43 -10.32
N ASN A 145 28.61 23.45 -10.88
CA ASN A 145 28.78 23.03 -12.25
C ASN A 145 28.00 23.96 -13.18
N ASP A 146 28.52 24.07 -14.35
CA ASP A 146 27.93 24.86 -15.41
C ASP A 146 27.58 23.97 -16.62
N GLN A 147 27.19 24.60 -17.69
CA GLN A 147 26.79 23.93 -18.93
C GLN A 147 27.97 23.72 -19.91
N ASN A 148 29.21 23.75 -19.45
CA ASN A 148 30.36 23.61 -20.32
C ASN A 148 30.77 22.12 -20.49
N PRO A 149 30.60 21.52 -21.68
CA PRO A 149 30.95 20.13 -21.93
C PRO A 149 32.45 19.79 -21.72
N ALA A 150 33.32 20.79 -21.64
CA ALA A 150 34.74 20.57 -21.38
C ALA A 150 35.04 20.19 -19.91
N ASP A 151 34.09 20.36 -18.99
CA ASP A 151 34.27 20.14 -17.56
C ASP A 151 34.11 18.65 -17.16
N GLY A 152 33.57 17.81 -18.01
CA GLY A 152 33.51 16.39 -17.74
C GLY A 152 32.28 15.67 -18.28
N ASP A 153 31.90 14.59 -17.62
CA ASP A 153 30.74 13.79 -18.01
C ASP A 153 29.41 14.55 -17.75
N PRO A 154 28.43 14.39 -18.63
CA PRO A 154 27.14 15.04 -18.48
C PRO A 154 26.31 14.38 -17.36
N HIS A 155 25.70 15.23 -16.56
CA HIS A 155 24.54 14.88 -15.74
C HIS A 155 23.30 15.32 -16.50
N VAL A 156 22.48 14.36 -16.90
CA VAL A 156 21.27 14.59 -17.71
C VAL A 156 20.04 14.39 -16.83
N PHE A 157 19.19 15.38 -16.77
CA PHE A 157 17.92 15.35 -16.05
C PHE A 157 16.79 15.91 -16.90
N PHE A 158 15.63 16.15 -16.32
CA PHE A 158 14.43 16.49 -17.06
C PHE A 158 13.95 17.89 -16.70
N ASP A 159 13.43 18.58 -17.70
CA ASP A 159 12.74 19.87 -17.56
C ASP A 159 11.24 19.72 -17.83
N GLU A 160 10.45 20.74 -17.53
CA GLU A 160 9.00 20.75 -17.67
C GLU A 160 8.51 21.82 -18.61
N ALA A 161 8.01 21.41 -19.77
CA ALA A 161 7.41 22.28 -20.78
C ALA A 161 5.88 22.23 -20.70
N HIS A 162 5.24 23.37 -20.44
CA HIS A 162 3.79 23.45 -20.26
C HIS A 162 3.09 24.33 -21.28
N THR A 163 1.83 24.00 -21.59
CA THR A 163 1.03 24.78 -22.56
C THR A 163 -0.46 24.49 -22.45
N PHE A 164 -1.27 25.48 -22.85
CA PHE A 164 -2.71 25.25 -23.05
C PHE A 164 -2.96 24.47 -24.35
N ILE A 165 -3.98 23.61 -24.35
CA ILE A 165 -4.43 22.86 -25.51
C ILE A 165 -5.16 23.80 -26.47
N THR A 166 -4.67 23.87 -27.71
CA THR A 166 -5.33 24.64 -28.75
C THR A 166 -6.58 23.94 -29.28
N GLY A 167 -7.65 24.74 -29.53
CA GLY A 167 -8.93 24.25 -30.04
C GLY A 167 -9.78 23.55 -28.96
N ALA A 168 -10.44 22.43 -29.30
CA ALA A 168 -11.32 21.74 -28.36
C ALA A 168 -10.51 21.00 -27.29
N PRO A 169 -10.98 21.02 -26.02
CA PRO A 169 -10.37 20.21 -24.96
C PRO A 169 -10.28 18.71 -25.32
N ILE A 170 -9.31 18.00 -24.75
CA ILE A 170 -9.22 16.54 -24.90
C ILE A 170 -10.28 15.90 -24.00
N ALA A 171 -11.35 15.41 -24.61
CA ALA A 171 -12.50 14.86 -23.88
C ALA A 171 -12.13 13.56 -23.13
N PRO A 172 -12.81 13.24 -22.02
CA PRO A 172 -12.68 11.92 -21.36
C PRO A 172 -12.86 10.77 -22.36
N GLY A 173 -12.03 9.74 -22.23
CA GLY A 173 -11.98 8.59 -23.13
C GLY A 173 -11.25 8.82 -24.46
N SER A 174 -10.86 10.05 -24.79
CA SER A 174 -10.02 10.33 -25.96
C SER A 174 -8.57 9.91 -25.70
N THR A 175 -7.90 9.46 -26.77
CA THR A 175 -6.47 9.20 -26.71
C THR A 175 -5.68 10.47 -27.02
N PHE A 176 -4.53 10.63 -26.39
CA PHE A 176 -3.56 11.66 -26.74
C PHE A 176 -2.15 11.06 -26.77
N SER A 177 -1.28 11.59 -27.62
CA SER A 177 0.08 11.08 -27.74
C SER A 177 1.08 12.16 -28.08
N LEU A 178 2.30 11.98 -27.62
CA LEU A 178 3.48 12.75 -28.03
C LEU A 178 4.20 11.93 -29.10
N GLN A 179 4.46 12.52 -30.25
CA GLN A 179 5.02 11.83 -31.41
C GLN A 179 6.13 12.67 -32.07
N GLN A 180 7.23 11.99 -32.39
CA GLN A 180 8.29 12.57 -33.24
C GLN A 180 7.93 12.44 -34.72
N ASP A 181 7.73 13.55 -35.41
CA ASP A 181 7.51 13.61 -36.83
C ASP A 181 8.77 14.06 -37.59
N SER A 182 8.73 14.07 -38.89
CA SER A 182 9.86 14.51 -39.74
C SER A 182 10.24 15.99 -39.55
N SER A 183 9.36 16.80 -38.99
CA SER A 183 9.61 18.21 -38.62
C SER A 183 10.28 18.37 -37.25
N ASN A 184 10.28 17.34 -36.42
CA ASN A 184 10.88 17.35 -35.07
C ASN A 184 12.34 16.90 -35.18
N THR A 185 13.28 17.83 -35.01
CA THR A 185 14.67 17.69 -35.46
C THR A 185 15.68 17.31 -34.41
N ALA A 186 15.28 17.20 -33.12
CA ALA A 186 16.18 16.70 -32.09
C ALA A 186 16.54 15.23 -32.35
N ALA A 187 17.79 14.85 -32.04
CA ALA A 187 18.29 13.49 -32.26
C ALA A 187 17.57 12.44 -31.39
N PHE A 188 17.06 12.87 -30.25
CA PHE A 188 16.21 12.07 -29.36
C PHE A 188 15.25 12.98 -28.57
N TYR A 189 14.21 12.35 -28.02
CA TYR A 189 13.31 12.93 -27.03
C TYR A 189 13.15 11.88 -25.93
N TYR A 190 13.49 12.23 -24.71
CA TYR A 190 13.22 11.46 -23.52
C TYR A 190 11.96 12.03 -22.89
N ILE A 191 10.93 11.23 -22.75
CA ILE A 191 9.66 11.63 -22.16
C ILE A 191 9.51 10.86 -20.86
N ASP A 192 9.43 11.57 -19.77
CA ASP A 192 9.32 11.03 -18.42
C ASP A 192 7.85 10.93 -17.98
N VAL A 193 7.20 12.05 -17.84
CA VAL A 193 5.80 12.14 -17.38
C VAL A 193 5.06 13.25 -18.10
N ILE A 194 3.74 13.12 -18.23
CA ILE A 194 2.86 14.21 -18.64
C ILE A 194 1.79 14.44 -17.59
N ASP A 195 1.74 15.66 -17.05
CA ASP A 195 0.63 16.12 -16.22
C ASP A 195 -0.45 16.71 -17.11
N VAL A 196 -1.68 16.33 -16.83
CA VAL A 196 -2.86 16.82 -17.58
C VAL A 196 -3.85 17.42 -16.60
N GLU A 197 -4.40 18.58 -16.97
CA GLU A 197 -5.30 19.32 -16.08
C GLU A 197 -6.33 20.17 -16.85
N ASN A 198 -7.29 20.66 -16.10
CA ASN A 198 -8.28 21.62 -16.56
C ASN A 198 -8.28 22.81 -15.60
N PRO A 199 -7.33 23.78 -15.75
CA PRO A 199 -7.24 24.93 -14.88
C PRO A 199 -8.58 25.66 -14.76
N PRO A 200 -8.91 26.21 -13.58
CA PRO A 200 -10.06 27.08 -13.42
C PRO A 200 -9.92 28.34 -14.30
N ALA A 201 -11.00 29.02 -14.55
CA ALA A 201 -10.94 30.33 -15.24
C ALA A 201 -10.05 31.31 -14.44
N PRO A 202 -9.36 32.22 -15.10
CA PRO A 202 -8.55 33.22 -14.40
C PRO A 202 -9.38 34.02 -13.39
N LEU A 203 -8.78 34.31 -12.25
CA LEU A 203 -9.38 35.15 -11.22
C LEU A 203 -9.55 36.59 -11.74
N THR A 204 -10.53 37.26 -11.21
CA THR A 204 -10.78 38.66 -11.53
C THR A 204 -10.17 39.59 -10.50
N GLN A 205 -9.65 40.73 -10.94
CA GLN A 205 -9.02 41.71 -10.06
C GLN A 205 -9.91 42.08 -8.85
N PRO A 206 -9.42 41.94 -7.60
CA PRO A 206 -10.16 42.31 -6.41
C PRO A 206 -10.50 43.82 -6.37
N ALA A 207 -11.68 44.17 -5.84
CA ALA A 207 -12.15 45.55 -5.82
C ALA A 207 -11.23 46.52 -5.03
N ASN A 208 -10.55 46.00 -3.96
CA ASN A 208 -9.61 46.78 -3.15
C ASN A 208 -8.16 46.48 -3.50
N SER A 209 -7.81 46.57 -4.78
CA SER A 209 -6.47 46.26 -5.29
C SER A 209 -5.87 47.35 -6.15
N ILE A 210 -4.57 47.27 -6.41
CA ILE A 210 -3.81 48.03 -7.37
C ILE A 210 -3.17 47.06 -8.35
N SER A 211 -3.52 47.14 -9.65
CA SER A 211 -2.85 46.32 -10.66
C SER A 211 -1.45 46.84 -10.96
N ILE A 212 -0.48 45.97 -11.12
CA ILE A 212 0.90 46.32 -11.50
C ILE A 212 0.95 47.09 -12.81
N THR A 213 0.01 46.87 -13.74
CA THR A 213 -0.10 47.62 -15.01
C THR A 213 -0.45 49.08 -14.80
N SER A 214 -1.16 49.44 -13.72
CA SER A 214 -1.47 50.84 -13.42
C SER A 214 -0.24 51.67 -13.00
N CYS A 215 0.85 50.98 -12.62
CA CYS A 215 2.15 51.62 -12.31
C CYS A 215 3.12 51.55 -13.48
N GLY A 216 2.71 51.03 -14.62
CA GLY A 216 3.52 50.96 -15.84
C GLY A 216 4.22 49.62 -16.10
N ALA A 217 3.88 48.55 -15.36
CA ALA A 217 4.31 47.19 -15.73
C ALA A 217 3.66 46.79 -17.07
N VAL A 218 4.44 46.16 -17.94
CA VAL A 218 4.00 45.78 -19.29
C VAL A 218 4.14 44.27 -19.44
N ALA A 219 3.04 43.60 -19.76
CA ALA A 219 3.06 42.20 -20.11
C ALA A 219 3.75 41.98 -21.44
N ASP A 220 4.43 40.85 -21.55
CA ASP A 220 4.92 40.36 -22.83
C ASP A 220 3.75 40.17 -23.81
N ASN A 221 3.88 40.72 -25.00
CA ASN A 221 2.88 40.65 -26.05
C ASN A 221 3.19 39.58 -27.11
N ASN A 222 4.32 38.89 -26.98
CA ASN A 222 4.74 37.83 -27.92
C ASN A 222 5.42 36.63 -27.15
N PRO A 223 4.67 35.87 -26.36
CA PRO A 223 5.25 34.81 -25.54
C PRO A 223 5.90 33.66 -26.33
N THR A 224 5.82 33.69 -27.67
CA THR A 224 6.41 32.66 -28.53
C THR A 224 7.91 32.85 -28.79
N ASN A 225 8.48 33.99 -28.52
CA ASN A 225 9.92 34.31 -28.73
C ASN A 225 10.75 34.24 -27.44
N GLY A 226 10.08 34.01 -26.30
CA GLY A 226 10.70 33.83 -24.98
C GLY A 226 11.36 35.11 -24.43
N ALA A 227 11.93 34.97 -23.25
CA ALA A 227 12.48 36.10 -22.45
C ALA A 227 13.66 36.88 -23.11
N ALA A 228 14.26 36.31 -24.13
CA ALA A 228 15.42 36.91 -24.81
C ALA A 228 15.07 37.98 -25.85
N ASP A 229 13.80 38.37 -25.99
CA ASP A 229 13.41 39.45 -26.90
C ASP A 229 13.94 40.81 -26.41
N PRO A 230 14.74 41.51 -27.19
CA PRO A 230 15.23 42.83 -26.81
C PRO A 230 14.12 43.89 -26.66
N ASN A 231 12.89 43.59 -27.09
CA ASN A 231 11.73 44.49 -26.95
C ASN A 231 10.94 44.26 -25.65
N ASP A 232 11.26 43.21 -24.87
CA ASP A 232 10.60 42.99 -23.59
C ASP A 232 10.92 44.10 -22.60
N VAL A 233 9.91 44.62 -21.95
CA VAL A 233 10.03 45.75 -21.02
C VAL A 233 10.42 45.25 -19.64
N ASP A 234 11.47 45.87 -19.07
CA ASP A 234 11.80 45.64 -17.66
C ASP A 234 10.72 46.28 -16.76
N SER A 235 9.93 45.43 -16.11
CA SER A 235 8.85 45.86 -15.22
C SER A 235 9.28 45.98 -13.76
N THR A 236 10.54 45.75 -13.40
CA THR A 236 11.03 45.72 -12.02
C THR A 236 10.63 46.96 -11.22
N THR A 237 10.99 48.18 -11.76
CA THR A 237 10.70 49.45 -11.10
C THR A 237 9.20 49.71 -11.02
N ALA A 238 8.46 49.40 -12.07
CA ALA A 238 7.01 49.59 -12.08
C ALA A 238 6.29 48.73 -11.05
N ILE A 239 6.65 47.47 -10.94
CA ILE A 239 6.06 46.54 -9.95
C ILE A 239 6.44 47.00 -8.53
N GLN A 240 7.71 47.37 -8.28
CA GLN A 240 8.11 47.85 -6.97
C GLN A 240 7.37 49.11 -6.56
N ASN A 241 7.14 50.05 -7.47
CA ASN A 241 6.34 51.25 -7.23
C ASN A 241 4.88 50.92 -6.88
N CYS A 242 4.28 49.91 -7.53
CA CYS A 242 2.96 49.41 -7.18
C CYS A 242 2.91 48.75 -5.79
N ILE A 243 3.92 47.98 -5.44
CA ILE A 243 4.06 47.38 -4.08
C ILE A 243 4.04 48.51 -3.04
N ASN A 244 4.89 49.54 -3.23
CA ASN A 244 4.99 50.70 -2.32
C ASN A 244 3.65 51.44 -2.18
N GLN A 245 2.91 51.60 -3.28
CA GLN A 245 1.57 52.19 -3.26
C GLN A 245 0.56 51.30 -2.52
N ALA A 246 0.56 50.00 -2.79
CA ALA A 246 -0.33 49.07 -2.13
C ALA A 246 -0.09 49.05 -0.60
N GLN A 247 1.18 49.02 -0.16
CA GLN A 247 1.53 49.11 1.24
C GLN A 247 1.03 50.42 1.89
N THR A 248 1.27 51.57 1.22
CA THR A 248 0.88 52.89 1.75
C THR A 248 -0.65 53.02 1.86
N GLN A 249 -1.40 52.42 0.96
CA GLN A 249 -2.84 52.52 0.85
C GLN A 249 -3.60 51.35 1.53
N GLY A 250 -2.91 50.37 2.05
CA GLY A 250 -3.53 49.13 2.61
C GLY A 250 -4.35 48.36 1.57
N LYS A 251 -3.85 48.25 0.35
CA LYS A 251 -4.51 47.55 -0.75
C LYS A 251 -3.79 46.27 -1.14
N ILE A 252 -4.50 45.39 -1.84
CA ILE A 252 -3.97 44.20 -2.50
C ILE A 252 -3.16 44.62 -3.70
N LEU A 253 -1.98 44.03 -3.90
CA LEU A 253 -1.26 44.09 -5.17
C LEU A 253 -1.84 43.05 -6.12
N TRP A 254 -2.28 43.46 -7.29
CA TRP A 254 -2.87 42.55 -8.29
C TRP A 254 -1.90 42.34 -9.46
N ILE A 255 -1.62 41.06 -9.78
CA ILE A 255 -0.86 40.62 -10.92
C ILE A 255 -1.85 40.06 -11.96
N PRO A 256 -2.18 40.80 -13.05
CA PRO A 256 -3.12 40.32 -14.07
C PRO A 256 -2.50 39.20 -14.92
N GLU A 257 -3.31 38.59 -15.79
CA GLU A 257 -2.83 37.65 -16.82
C GLU A 257 -1.69 38.24 -17.63
N GLY A 258 -0.67 37.41 -17.92
CA GLY A 258 0.50 37.75 -18.72
C GLY A 258 1.82 37.47 -18.06
N THR A 259 2.91 37.55 -18.83
CA THR A 259 4.29 37.40 -18.33
C THR A 259 4.93 38.79 -18.21
N PHE A 260 5.46 39.07 -17.01
CA PHE A 260 6.11 40.38 -16.69
C PHE A 260 7.58 40.14 -16.37
N TYR A 261 8.47 40.77 -17.11
CA TYR A 261 9.91 40.54 -17.00
C TYR A 261 10.58 41.43 -15.96
N LEU A 262 11.50 40.83 -15.21
CA LEU A 262 12.47 41.49 -14.34
C LEU A 262 13.87 41.30 -14.94
N LYS A 263 14.49 42.37 -15.43
CA LYS A 263 15.79 42.30 -16.15
C LYS A 263 17.00 42.68 -15.28
N GLY A 264 16.80 42.88 -13.99
CA GLY A 264 17.84 43.23 -13.04
C GLY A 264 18.12 42.18 -11.99
N THR A 265 19.24 42.35 -11.28
CA THR A 265 19.62 41.45 -10.14
C THR A 265 18.88 41.79 -8.84
N THR A 266 18.16 42.91 -8.79
CA THR A 266 17.41 43.37 -7.62
C THR A 266 16.06 42.62 -7.54
N GLY A 267 15.74 42.10 -6.35
CA GLY A 267 14.45 41.51 -6.05
C GLY A 267 13.36 42.52 -5.70
N LEU A 268 12.12 42.11 -5.78
CA LEU A 268 10.95 42.87 -5.33
C LEU A 268 10.80 42.72 -3.80
N GLN A 269 10.55 43.84 -3.13
CA GLN A 269 10.47 43.88 -1.64
C GLN A 269 9.04 44.23 -1.23
N ALA A 270 8.39 43.37 -0.42
CA ALA A 270 7.06 43.66 0.08
C ALA A 270 6.91 43.37 1.57
N GLN A 271 6.06 44.16 2.26
CA GLN A 271 5.79 43.98 3.68
C GLN A 271 4.32 44.24 4.00
N GLY A 272 3.69 43.28 4.69
CA GLY A 272 2.36 43.41 5.32
C GLY A 272 1.22 43.62 4.34
N ILE A 273 1.31 43.12 3.13
CA ILE A 273 0.24 43.22 2.11
C ILE A 273 -0.13 41.85 1.56
N THR A 274 -1.26 41.77 0.88
CA THR A 274 -1.60 40.65 -0.01
C THR A 274 -1.12 40.94 -1.42
N ILE A 275 -0.48 39.95 -2.06
CA ILE A 275 -0.09 39.91 -3.46
C ILE A 275 -0.83 38.78 -4.10
N GLU A 276 -1.70 39.04 -5.08
CA GLU A 276 -2.56 38.06 -5.68
C GLU A 276 -2.47 38.13 -7.21
N GLY A 277 -2.36 36.96 -7.85
CA GLY A 277 -2.37 36.81 -9.31
C GLY A 277 -3.69 36.27 -9.84
N ALA A 278 -3.84 36.27 -11.15
CA ALA A 278 -5.02 35.72 -11.83
C ALA A 278 -5.06 34.16 -11.83
N GLY A 279 -4.03 33.53 -11.32
CA GLY A 279 -3.85 32.07 -11.25
C GLY A 279 -2.43 31.69 -11.65
N MET A 280 -1.91 30.59 -11.10
CA MET A 280 -0.54 30.14 -11.39
C MET A 280 -0.33 29.73 -12.86
N TRP A 281 -1.39 29.53 -13.63
CA TRP A 281 -1.34 29.26 -15.07
C TRP A 281 -1.37 30.51 -15.93
N TYR A 282 -1.68 31.67 -15.35
CA TYR A 282 -2.04 32.89 -16.11
C TYR A 282 -1.16 34.10 -15.82
N SER A 283 -0.68 34.24 -14.57
CA SER A 283 0.12 35.38 -14.13
C SER A 283 1.55 34.95 -13.85
N THR A 284 2.52 35.38 -14.62
CA THR A 284 3.92 35.02 -14.49
C THR A 284 4.79 36.26 -14.25
N ILE A 285 5.61 36.20 -13.18
CA ILE A 285 6.76 37.11 -13.02
C ILE A 285 8.00 36.29 -13.41
N TYR A 286 8.69 36.75 -14.46
CA TYR A 286 9.82 36.06 -15.04
C TYR A 286 11.11 36.85 -14.85
N ARG A 287 12.13 36.25 -14.25
CA ARG A 287 13.44 36.86 -14.11
C ARG A 287 14.33 36.48 -15.29
N ASP A 288 14.67 37.46 -16.10
CA ASP A 288 15.54 37.31 -17.26
C ASP A 288 17.01 37.66 -16.92
N VAL A 289 17.58 36.91 -15.97
CA VAL A 289 19.00 37.04 -15.57
C VAL A 289 19.54 35.61 -15.37
N PRO A 290 20.48 35.15 -16.21
CA PRO A 290 21.02 33.82 -16.11
C PRO A 290 21.93 33.61 -14.90
N LEU A 291 21.84 32.45 -14.26
CA LEU A 291 22.82 31.95 -13.31
C LEU A 291 23.88 31.09 -14.06
N PRO A 292 25.12 30.97 -13.56
CA PRO A 292 25.65 31.45 -12.28
C PRO A 292 26.36 32.82 -12.33
N ASN A 293 26.25 33.59 -13.39
CA ASN A 293 27.06 34.79 -13.62
C ASN A 293 26.64 36.05 -12.84
N SER A 294 25.75 35.91 -11.88
CA SER A 294 25.16 37.04 -11.16
C SER A 294 25.36 36.95 -9.66
N ALA A 295 26.62 37.04 -9.19
CA ALA A 295 26.89 37.14 -7.79
C ALA A 295 26.05 38.28 -7.12
N GLY A 296 25.32 37.95 -6.05
CA GLY A 296 24.39 38.86 -5.37
C GLY A 296 23.02 39.01 -6.07
N LEU A 297 22.56 38.00 -6.83
CA LEU A 297 21.20 37.95 -7.35
C LEU A 297 20.22 37.70 -6.19
N ALA A 298 19.40 38.72 -5.86
CA ALA A 298 18.36 38.55 -4.82
C ALA A 298 17.22 37.63 -5.32
N ALA A 299 16.45 37.04 -4.40
CA ALA A 299 15.21 36.34 -4.74
C ALA A 299 14.28 37.22 -5.57
N ILE A 300 13.42 36.61 -6.42
CA ILE A 300 12.45 37.38 -7.21
C ILE A 300 11.57 38.21 -6.29
N PHE A 301 11.07 37.62 -5.21
CA PHE A 301 10.38 38.31 -4.13
C PHE A 301 11.05 38.07 -2.78
N SER A 302 11.27 39.14 -2.02
CA SER A 302 11.53 39.08 -0.59
C SER A 302 10.33 39.66 0.17
N VAL A 303 9.63 38.85 0.93
CA VAL A 303 8.37 39.26 1.56
C VAL A 303 8.42 39.12 3.08
N THR A 304 7.88 40.12 3.79
CA THR A 304 7.81 40.12 5.26
C THR A 304 6.34 40.21 5.71
N SER A 305 5.83 39.19 6.39
CA SER A 305 4.46 39.16 6.91
C SER A 305 3.40 39.45 5.83
N CYS A 306 3.60 38.91 4.63
CA CYS A 306 2.68 39.05 3.50
C CYS A 306 1.83 37.80 3.30
N THR A 307 0.70 37.94 2.58
CA THR A 307 0.01 36.87 1.90
C THR A 307 0.35 36.94 0.42
N VAL A 308 0.80 35.84 -0.18
CA VAL A 308 1.12 35.76 -1.62
C VAL A 308 0.37 34.59 -2.24
N GLU A 309 -0.37 34.83 -3.32
CA GLU A 309 -1.31 33.85 -3.84
C GLU A 309 -1.44 33.83 -5.36
N ASN A 310 -1.58 32.64 -5.94
CA ASN A 310 -2.12 32.42 -7.27
C ASN A 310 -1.29 33.01 -8.43
N PHE A 311 0.02 32.86 -8.46
CA PHE A 311 0.85 33.25 -9.59
C PHE A 311 2.09 32.38 -9.77
N HIS A 312 2.76 32.53 -10.89
CA HIS A 312 3.96 31.78 -11.28
C HIS A 312 5.20 32.67 -11.15
N LEU A 313 6.27 32.10 -10.61
CA LEU A 313 7.61 32.65 -10.55
C LEU A 313 8.55 31.80 -11.38
N ASP A 314 9.12 32.35 -12.41
CA ASP A 314 9.99 31.65 -13.35
C ASP A 314 11.26 32.44 -13.63
N SER A 315 12.31 31.75 -14.09
CA SER A 315 13.53 32.43 -14.52
C SER A 315 14.26 31.69 -15.63
N ASN A 316 15.35 32.28 -16.12
CA ASN A 316 16.26 31.64 -17.07
C ASN A 316 17.53 31.07 -16.38
N ALA A 317 17.45 30.70 -15.12
CA ALA A 317 18.55 30.03 -14.43
C ALA A 317 18.88 28.69 -15.09
N THR A 318 20.18 28.42 -15.25
CA THR A 318 20.69 27.25 -15.97
C THR A 318 21.66 26.42 -15.13
N SER A 319 21.91 26.80 -13.91
CA SER A 319 22.73 26.07 -12.94
C SER A 319 22.55 26.67 -11.54
N ARG A 320 23.16 26.04 -10.54
CA ARG A 320 23.19 26.54 -9.17
C ARG A 320 24.18 27.73 -9.06
N ALA A 321 23.80 28.77 -8.31
CA ALA A 321 24.68 29.86 -7.98
C ALA A 321 25.66 29.52 -6.83
N THR A 322 26.36 30.53 -6.32
CA THR A 322 27.39 30.33 -5.28
C THR A 322 26.85 30.12 -3.87
N SER A 323 25.55 30.39 -3.63
CA SER A 323 24.89 30.17 -2.34
C SER A 323 23.40 29.88 -2.53
N ASP A 324 22.84 29.04 -1.66
CA ASP A 324 21.48 28.47 -1.78
C ASP A 324 20.32 29.49 -1.61
N GLY A 325 20.53 30.72 -1.52
CA GLY A 325 19.49 31.75 -1.43
C GLY A 325 19.58 32.76 -2.54
N ASP A 326 20.68 32.76 -3.27
CA ASP A 326 20.92 33.74 -4.33
C ASP A 326 20.17 33.36 -5.59
N GLY A 327 19.17 34.18 -6.00
CA GLY A 327 18.39 33.91 -7.20
C GLY A 327 17.18 32.98 -6.99
N GLY A 328 16.74 32.79 -5.77
CA GLY A 328 15.53 32.04 -5.43
C GLY A 328 14.25 32.71 -5.94
N ALA A 329 13.13 31.96 -5.90
CA ALA A 329 11.82 32.54 -6.23
C ALA A 329 11.35 33.47 -5.10
N MET A 330 11.36 32.99 -3.85
CA MET A 330 10.77 33.72 -2.74
C MET A 330 11.50 33.53 -1.42
N ASP A 331 11.96 34.64 -0.85
CA ASP A 331 12.40 34.72 0.56
C ASP A 331 11.22 35.19 1.41
N THR A 332 10.88 34.45 2.46
CA THR A 332 9.80 34.82 3.38
C THR A 332 10.30 35.01 4.80
N THR A 333 9.85 36.07 5.46
CA THR A 333 10.18 36.37 6.85
C THR A 333 8.98 36.98 7.60
N GLY A 334 9.19 37.26 8.91
CA GLY A 334 8.18 37.91 9.74
C GLY A 334 7.23 36.96 10.39
N THR A 335 5.99 37.36 10.55
CA THR A 335 4.98 36.60 11.30
C THR A 335 3.73 36.33 10.49
N ASN A 336 3.20 35.09 10.61
CA ASN A 336 1.93 34.69 10.02
C ASN A 336 1.81 35.01 8.51
N TRP A 337 2.89 34.86 7.78
CA TRP A 337 2.87 35.00 6.33
C TRP A 337 2.25 33.74 5.68
N LEU A 338 1.71 33.91 4.49
CA LEU A 338 1.10 32.82 3.70
C LEU A 338 1.61 32.89 2.26
N ALA A 339 2.08 31.73 1.75
CA ALA A 339 2.28 31.50 0.32
C ALA A 339 1.36 30.36 -0.11
N ASN A 340 0.41 30.63 -1.01
CA ASN A 340 -0.63 29.70 -1.40
C ASN A 340 -0.83 29.69 -2.93
N GLY A 341 -0.76 28.51 -3.53
CA GLY A 341 -0.98 28.37 -4.96
C GLY A 341 0.08 29.08 -5.81
N ILE A 342 1.35 29.01 -5.40
CA ILE A 342 2.49 29.55 -6.15
C ILE A 342 3.11 28.43 -6.98
N TRP A 343 3.37 28.70 -8.27
CA TRP A 343 4.23 27.85 -9.08
C TRP A 343 5.62 28.48 -9.17
N SER A 344 6.66 27.74 -8.78
CA SER A 344 8.06 28.18 -8.92
C SER A 344 8.78 27.25 -9.89
N GLN A 345 9.52 27.83 -10.86
CA GLN A 345 10.26 27.06 -11.87
C GLN A 345 11.57 27.76 -12.26
N HIS A 346 12.61 26.97 -12.61
CA HIS A 346 13.92 27.43 -13.09
C HIS A 346 14.58 28.52 -12.21
N VAL A 347 14.44 28.39 -10.92
CA VAL A 347 15.06 29.28 -9.92
C VAL A 347 16.07 28.50 -9.10
N GLU A 348 16.94 29.18 -8.36
CA GLU A 348 17.88 28.46 -7.51
C GLU A 348 17.19 27.75 -6.35
N SER A 349 16.36 28.45 -5.55
CA SER A 349 15.49 27.85 -4.53
C SER A 349 14.04 28.27 -4.75
N GLY A 350 13.09 27.37 -4.46
CA GLY A 350 11.67 27.70 -4.56
C GLY A 350 11.25 28.65 -3.45
N PHE A 351 11.35 28.19 -2.20
CA PHE A 351 11.10 28.98 -1.01
C PHE A 351 12.29 28.91 -0.06
N TRP A 352 12.83 30.07 0.31
CA TRP A 352 13.75 30.23 1.43
C TRP A 352 12.98 30.89 2.58
N ALA A 353 12.43 30.04 3.48
CA ALA A 353 11.33 30.44 4.33
C ALA A 353 11.71 30.46 5.81
N SER A 354 11.52 31.60 6.47
CA SER A 354 11.83 31.81 7.88
C SER A 354 10.73 32.59 8.60
N GLY A 355 10.94 32.93 9.86
CA GLY A 355 9.99 33.69 10.69
C GLY A 355 9.14 32.82 11.60
N THR A 356 7.96 33.27 11.97
CA THR A 356 7.11 32.61 12.96
C THR A 356 5.66 32.48 12.47
N GLY A 357 5.13 31.26 12.45
CA GLY A 357 3.74 31.00 12.06
C GLY A 357 3.48 31.17 10.57
N GLY A 358 4.52 31.08 9.71
CA GLY A 358 4.36 31.16 8.26
C GLY A 358 3.91 29.83 7.64
N THR A 359 3.25 29.90 6.49
CA THR A 359 2.74 28.73 5.78
C THR A 359 3.03 28.80 4.29
N VAL A 360 3.52 27.68 3.72
CA VAL A 360 3.57 27.39 2.28
C VAL A 360 2.59 26.28 2.00
N GLU A 361 1.61 26.53 1.13
CA GLU A 361 0.61 25.51 0.82
C GLU A 361 0.13 25.55 -0.63
N ASN A 362 -0.42 24.41 -1.09
CA ASN A 362 -1.04 24.24 -2.40
C ASN A 362 -0.15 24.72 -3.56
N SER A 363 1.16 24.70 -3.36
CA SER A 363 2.14 25.25 -4.28
C SER A 363 2.79 24.15 -5.12
N ARG A 364 3.27 24.53 -6.32
CA ARG A 364 3.94 23.67 -7.29
C ARG A 364 5.37 24.17 -7.51
N LEU A 365 6.37 23.35 -7.26
CA LEU A 365 7.77 23.70 -7.43
C LEU A 365 8.42 22.66 -8.36
N THR A 366 8.91 23.10 -9.51
CA THR A 366 9.42 22.18 -10.53
C THR A 366 10.70 22.72 -11.15
N SER A 367 11.62 21.82 -11.52
CA SER A 367 12.89 22.19 -12.15
C SER A 367 13.67 23.25 -11.34
N ILE A 368 13.88 23.02 -10.05
CA ILE A 368 14.56 23.91 -9.11
C ILE A 368 16.04 23.48 -8.99
N TRP A 369 16.98 24.43 -9.00
CA TRP A 369 18.41 24.16 -8.99
C TRP A 369 19.02 23.80 -7.65
N ALA A 370 18.40 24.21 -6.54
CA ALA A 370 18.76 23.85 -5.18
C ALA A 370 17.52 23.34 -4.43
N ASP A 371 17.27 23.83 -3.21
CA ASP A 371 16.13 23.41 -2.39
C ASP A 371 14.78 23.80 -3.01
N GLY A 372 13.83 22.90 -2.99
CA GLY A 372 12.46 23.23 -3.34
C GLY A 372 11.80 24.14 -2.30
N CYS A 373 11.69 23.70 -1.06
CA CYS A 373 11.17 24.48 0.06
C CYS A 373 12.05 24.29 1.29
N ASN A 374 12.84 25.31 1.63
CA ASN A 374 13.72 25.30 2.80
C ASN A 374 13.09 26.13 3.93
N LEU A 375 12.60 25.46 4.98
CA LEU A 375 12.12 26.09 6.21
C LEU A 375 13.33 26.24 7.14
N ASN A 376 13.72 27.49 7.46
CA ASN A 376 14.99 27.73 8.14
C ASN A 376 14.95 28.85 9.16
N ASN A 377 16.06 28.97 9.90
CA ASN A 377 16.32 30.09 10.83
C ASN A 377 17.55 30.91 10.41
N VAL A 378 18.02 30.83 9.18
CA VAL A 378 19.29 31.40 8.68
C VAL A 378 19.14 32.87 8.26
N SER A 379 18.06 33.54 8.61
CA SER A 379 17.88 34.96 8.27
C SER A 379 18.90 35.86 9.02
N LEU A 380 19.54 36.75 8.29
CA LEU A 380 20.54 37.73 8.78
C LEU A 380 20.04 38.71 9.88
N THR A 381 18.78 38.64 10.23
CA THR A 381 18.15 39.62 11.16
C THR A 381 17.72 39.01 12.49
N GLY A 382 18.17 37.80 12.85
CA GLY A 382 17.81 37.14 14.12
C GLY A 382 16.35 36.68 14.20
N THR A 383 15.71 36.40 13.08
CA THR A 383 14.37 35.80 13.04
C THR A 383 14.45 34.33 13.43
N VAL A 384 13.52 33.89 14.25
CA VAL A 384 13.41 32.51 14.71
C VAL A 384 12.52 31.75 13.72
N GLY A 385 12.94 30.59 13.27
CA GLY A 385 12.09 29.68 12.48
C GLY A 385 11.20 28.81 13.36
N ASN A 386 10.03 29.29 13.77
CA ASN A 386 9.14 28.55 14.66
C ASN A 386 7.72 28.47 14.11
N ASN A 387 7.05 27.32 14.35
CA ASN A 387 5.69 27.09 13.94
C ASN A 387 5.46 27.35 12.43
N LEU A 388 6.45 27.03 11.59
CA LEU A 388 6.31 27.09 10.14
C LEU A 388 5.63 25.82 9.64
N THR A 389 4.85 25.99 8.57
CA THR A 389 4.10 24.89 7.97
C THR A 389 4.35 24.82 6.47
N ALA A 390 4.60 23.62 5.94
CA ALA A 390 4.51 23.31 4.51
C ALA A 390 3.50 22.18 4.33
N ASN A 391 2.39 22.48 3.64
CA ASN A 391 1.28 21.55 3.51
C ASN A 391 0.71 21.49 2.11
N ASN A 392 0.44 20.29 1.62
CA ASN A 392 -0.20 20.07 0.32
C ASN A 392 0.57 20.70 -0.87
N ASN A 393 1.91 20.62 -0.85
CA ASN A 393 2.74 21.11 -1.94
C ASN A 393 3.18 19.96 -2.85
N PHE A 394 3.31 20.24 -4.14
CA PHE A 394 3.88 19.33 -5.13
C PHE A 394 5.26 19.84 -5.55
N ILE A 395 6.29 19.03 -5.36
CA ILE A 395 7.69 19.39 -5.66
C ILE A 395 8.32 18.30 -6.52
N ARG A 396 8.92 18.67 -7.66
CA ARG A 396 9.54 17.70 -8.56
C ARG A 396 10.81 18.24 -9.22
N GLY A 397 11.87 17.41 -9.20
CA GLY A 397 13.11 17.73 -9.92
C GLY A 397 13.91 18.86 -9.26
N THR A 398 14.32 18.69 -8.00
CA THR A 398 15.15 19.67 -7.26
C THR A 398 16.63 19.26 -7.28
N GLY A 399 17.51 20.24 -7.34
CA GLY A 399 18.97 20.06 -7.33
C GLY A 399 19.58 19.94 -5.95
N ASP A 400 18.80 20.16 -4.90
CA ASP A 400 19.09 19.80 -3.51
C ASP A 400 17.82 19.25 -2.85
N ASP A 401 17.67 19.36 -1.54
CA ASP A 401 16.53 18.78 -0.84
C ASP A 401 15.20 19.32 -1.40
N ALA A 402 14.26 18.42 -1.70
CA ALA A 402 12.94 18.87 -2.14
C ALA A 402 12.26 19.68 -1.04
N MET A 403 12.41 19.23 0.23
CA MET A 403 12.03 20.00 1.42
C MET A 403 13.09 19.86 2.51
N ALA A 404 13.27 20.91 3.29
CA ALA A 404 14.22 20.91 4.41
C ALA A 404 13.69 21.68 5.61
N ILE A 405 13.91 21.12 6.80
CA ILE A 405 13.88 21.84 8.08
C ILE A 405 15.33 22.12 8.46
N ASN A 406 15.82 23.33 8.20
CA ASN A 406 17.22 23.66 8.35
C ASN A 406 17.46 24.56 9.59
N SER A 407 17.74 23.90 10.72
CA SER A 407 17.96 24.55 12.00
C SER A 407 19.44 24.65 12.33
N VAL A 408 19.97 25.88 12.39
CA VAL A 408 21.36 26.16 12.77
C VAL A 408 21.45 26.86 14.11
N ASP A 409 22.55 26.66 14.83
CA ASP A 409 22.83 27.32 16.13
C ASP A 409 24.24 27.89 16.26
N TYR A 410 24.95 27.99 15.13
CA TYR A 410 26.33 28.46 15.19
C TYR A 410 26.46 30.00 15.33
N ASN A 411 27.58 30.40 15.95
CA ASN A 411 27.96 31.79 16.14
C ASN A 411 28.99 32.20 15.08
N THR A 412 28.62 33.06 14.16
CA THR A 412 29.56 33.69 13.22
C THR A 412 30.39 34.77 13.94
N SER A 413 31.27 34.37 14.83
CA SER A 413 31.99 35.30 15.74
C SER A 413 33.23 35.97 15.14
N ALA A 414 33.36 36.08 13.82
CA ALA A 414 34.47 36.90 13.30
C ALA A 414 34.26 38.41 13.46
N ASN A 415 33.01 38.90 13.57
CA ASN A 415 32.74 40.36 13.67
C ASN A 415 31.42 40.78 14.35
N GLY A 416 30.83 39.92 15.16
CA GLY A 416 29.59 40.25 15.87
C GLY A 416 28.75 39.04 16.21
N ASN A 417 28.30 38.96 17.44
CA ASN A 417 27.56 37.81 17.96
C ASN A 417 26.16 37.73 17.33
N ILE A 418 25.99 36.97 16.29
CA ILE A 418 24.65 36.51 15.83
C ILE A 418 24.44 35.13 16.40
N TYR A 419 23.53 34.98 17.35
CA TYR A 419 23.11 33.70 17.88
C TYR A 419 21.81 33.33 17.17
N TYR A 420 21.80 32.18 16.56
CA TYR A 420 20.57 31.56 16.01
C TYR A 420 19.92 30.75 17.13
N THR A 421 18.62 30.87 17.28
CA THR A 421 17.84 29.98 18.16
C THR A 421 17.37 28.78 17.34
N ALA A 422 17.62 27.58 17.86
CA ALA A 422 17.15 26.36 17.21
C ALA A 422 15.64 26.40 16.90
N MET A 423 15.27 25.91 15.77
CA MET A 423 13.89 25.89 15.29
C MET A 423 13.00 24.96 16.13
N SER A 424 11.72 25.28 16.23
CA SER A 424 10.77 24.42 16.92
C SER A 424 9.38 24.37 16.24
N ASN A 425 8.70 23.22 16.40
CA ASN A 425 7.32 23.01 15.95
C ASN A 425 7.14 23.28 14.46
N ILE A 426 7.99 22.73 13.62
CA ILE A 426 7.84 22.81 12.17
C ILE A 426 6.97 21.65 11.71
N THR A 427 6.06 21.93 10.77
CA THR A 427 5.14 20.93 10.23
C THR A 427 5.30 20.82 8.72
N GLU A 428 5.61 19.62 8.22
CA GLU A 428 5.66 19.26 6.80
C GLU A 428 4.70 18.09 6.56
N THR A 429 3.53 18.39 5.98
CA THR A 429 2.46 17.41 5.87
C THR A 429 1.81 17.38 4.50
N ASN A 430 1.39 16.17 4.09
CA ASN A 430 0.65 15.97 2.85
C ASN A 430 1.35 16.53 1.60
N ASN A 431 2.68 16.55 1.56
CA ASN A 431 3.43 17.01 0.39
C ASN A 431 3.78 15.83 -0.52
N THR A 432 3.87 16.08 -1.83
CA THR A 432 4.35 15.11 -2.83
C THR A 432 5.68 15.58 -3.38
N LEU A 433 6.72 14.76 -3.23
CA LEU A 433 8.12 15.07 -3.53
C LEU A 433 8.66 14.00 -4.48
N ILE A 434 8.99 14.37 -5.71
CA ILE A 434 9.36 13.42 -6.77
C ILE A 434 10.70 13.79 -7.40
N ALA A 435 11.58 12.80 -7.54
CA ALA A 435 12.83 12.88 -8.29
C ALA A 435 13.72 14.10 -7.94
N PRO A 436 14.05 14.34 -6.65
CA PRO A 436 15.13 15.26 -6.33
C PRO A 436 16.46 14.64 -6.80
N TRP A 437 17.19 15.35 -7.67
CA TRP A 437 18.36 14.79 -8.33
C TRP A 437 19.69 15.10 -7.61
N GLY A 438 19.71 16.11 -6.73
CA GLY A 438 20.94 16.51 -6.05
C GLY A 438 20.90 16.38 -4.51
N GLY A 439 19.74 16.32 -3.90
CA GLY A 439 19.54 16.23 -2.45
C GLY A 439 18.59 15.11 -2.01
N LYS A 440 17.97 15.30 -0.84
CA LYS A 440 16.99 14.38 -0.27
C LYS A 440 15.56 14.72 -0.71
N GLY A 441 14.64 13.79 -0.48
CA GLY A 441 13.22 14.13 -0.52
C GLY A 441 12.88 15.11 0.61
N ILE A 442 13.10 14.71 1.86
CA ILE A 442 13.00 15.58 3.05
C ILE A 442 14.27 15.48 3.86
N GLY A 443 14.84 16.63 4.23
CA GLY A 443 15.95 16.77 5.18
C GLY A 443 15.51 17.44 6.48
N ILE A 444 15.59 16.76 7.62
CA ILE A 444 15.41 17.34 8.95
C ILE A 444 16.80 17.56 9.55
N TYR A 445 17.17 18.82 9.76
CA TYR A 445 18.51 19.19 10.20
C TYR A 445 18.50 19.96 11.51
N GLY A 446 18.11 19.31 12.60
CA GLY A 446 18.12 19.87 13.95
C GLY A 446 16.80 20.51 14.37
N GLY A 447 16.77 21.04 15.60
CA GLY A 447 15.60 21.65 16.22
C GLY A 447 14.80 20.69 17.10
N SER A 448 13.52 20.98 17.33
CA SER A 448 12.69 20.15 18.19
C SER A 448 11.18 20.28 17.91
N GLY A 449 10.43 19.24 18.24
CA GLY A 449 8.95 19.25 18.13
C GLY A 449 8.44 19.30 16.70
N HIS A 450 9.22 18.78 15.74
CA HIS A 450 8.81 18.77 14.34
C HIS A 450 7.83 17.63 14.06
N HIS A 451 6.94 17.87 13.08
CA HIS A 451 5.97 16.91 12.55
C HIS A 451 6.14 16.78 11.03
N VAL A 452 6.67 15.64 10.61
CA VAL A 452 6.82 15.29 9.18
C VAL A 452 5.93 14.11 8.90
N GLU A 453 4.74 14.36 8.32
CA GLU A 453 3.65 13.42 8.36
C GLU A 453 2.89 13.34 7.03
N ASN A 454 2.54 12.11 6.62
CA ASN A 454 1.69 11.86 5.45
C ASN A 454 2.25 12.44 4.14
N ASN A 455 3.57 12.54 3.98
CA ASN A 455 4.20 12.96 2.73
C ASN A 455 4.43 11.75 1.81
N TYR A 456 4.27 11.96 0.51
CA TYR A 456 4.67 11.02 -0.53
C TYR A 456 6.02 11.44 -1.10
N ILE A 457 7.02 10.56 -1.02
CA ILE A 457 8.39 10.81 -1.46
C ILE A 457 8.78 9.69 -2.42
N SER A 458 9.27 10.06 -3.62
CA SER A 458 9.69 9.02 -4.56
C SER A 458 10.90 9.43 -5.39
N ASP A 459 11.60 8.39 -5.87
CA ASP A 459 12.59 8.49 -6.93
C ASP A 459 13.74 9.44 -6.61
N THR A 460 14.27 9.38 -5.38
CA THR A 460 15.47 10.14 -5.04
C THR A 460 16.66 9.57 -5.79
N ALA A 461 17.39 10.45 -6.51
CA ALA A 461 18.44 10.03 -7.41
C ALA A 461 19.77 9.71 -6.71
N ARG A 462 20.16 10.53 -5.77
CA ARG A 462 21.49 10.50 -5.14
C ARG A 462 21.48 10.17 -3.67
N TYR A 463 20.46 10.64 -2.95
CA TYR A 463 20.44 10.63 -1.50
C TYR A 463 19.24 9.88 -0.93
N ILE A 464 19.08 10.04 0.34
CA ILE A 464 18.04 9.50 1.21
C ILE A 464 16.68 10.08 0.82
N GLY A 465 15.62 9.27 0.83
CA GLY A 465 14.25 9.78 0.66
C GLY A 465 13.84 10.70 1.80
N LEU A 466 14.00 10.25 3.05
CA LEU A 466 13.73 11.05 4.24
C LEU A 466 14.89 10.92 5.24
N GLY A 467 15.57 12.01 5.51
CA GLY A 467 16.70 12.07 6.44
C GLY A 467 16.36 12.80 7.74
N VAL A 468 16.65 12.18 8.88
CA VAL A 468 16.40 12.69 10.22
C VAL A 468 17.75 12.85 10.91
N GLY A 469 18.23 14.09 11.05
CA GLY A 469 19.56 14.28 11.57
C GLY A 469 19.91 15.72 11.95
N ARG A 470 21.16 16.05 11.75
CA ARG A 470 21.75 17.37 12.04
C ARG A 470 22.64 17.78 10.88
N PHE A 471 22.73 19.08 10.60
CA PHE A 471 23.58 19.62 9.54
C PHE A 471 24.99 19.92 10.06
N GLY A 472 25.86 18.92 9.96
CA GLY A 472 27.27 19.09 10.30
C GLY A 472 27.55 19.70 11.68
N VAL A 473 28.66 20.41 11.79
CA VAL A 473 29.08 21.08 13.06
C VAL A 473 28.26 22.33 13.40
N ASN A 474 27.57 22.89 12.41
CA ASN A 474 26.81 24.12 12.51
C ASN A 474 25.31 23.91 12.74
N GLY A 475 24.80 22.70 12.58
CA GLY A 475 23.42 22.39 12.85
C GLY A 475 23.09 22.40 14.33
N SER A 476 21.88 22.73 14.71
CA SER A 476 21.40 22.53 16.08
C SER A 476 21.16 21.05 16.38
N ASP A 477 21.18 20.66 17.64
CA ASP A 477 20.77 19.33 18.06
C ASP A 477 19.30 19.08 17.70
N LEU A 478 18.97 17.86 17.39
CA LEU A 478 17.60 17.45 17.06
C LEU A 478 16.97 16.66 18.19
N HIS A 479 15.83 17.12 18.65
CA HIS A 479 15.12 16.53 19.77
C HIS A 479 13.64 16.30 19.48
N THR A 480 13.06 15.29 20.10
CA THR A 480 11.61 15.05 20.25
C THR A 480 10.78 15.45 19.05
N SER A 481 10.96 14.77 17.91
CA SER A 481 10.19 15.02 16.70
C SER A 481 9.50 13.75 16.19
N THR A 482 8.45 13.92 15.41
CA THR A 482 7.63 12.85 14.88
C THR A 482 7.77 12.76 13.35
N VAL A 483 8.01 11.55 12.85
CA VAL A 483 8.00 11.20 11.43
C VAL A 483 6.99 10.08 11.25
N SER A 484 5.81 10.37 10.69
CA SER A 484 4.71 9.41 10.68
C SER A 484 3.89 9.38 9.40
N GLY A 485 3.44 8.17 9.03
CA GLY A 485 2.52 7.99 7.91
C GLY A 485 3.09 8.35 6.54
N ASN A 486 4.39 8.59 6.40
CA ASN A 486 5.00 8.91 5.12
C ASN A 486 5.12 7.66 4.23
N VAL A 487 4.99 7.84 2.92
CA VAL A 487 5.20 6.82 1.91
C VAL A 487 6.45 7.16 1.10
N ILE A 488 7.46 6.30 1.15
CA ILE A 488 8.77 6.50 0.53
C ILE A 488 8.99 5.38 -0.50
N VAL A 489 9.06 5.73 -1.77
CA VAL A 489 9.05 4.76 -2.87
C VAL A 489 10.30 4.93 -3.72
N ARG A 490 10.97 3.82 -4.09
CA ARG A 490 12.15 3.82 -4.99
C ARG A 490 13.20 4.88 -4.62
N SER A 491 13.40 5.07 -3.32
CA SER A 491 14.28 6.09 -2.78
C SER A 491 15.51 5.48 -2.12
N GLY A 492 16.46 6.33 -1.75
CA GLY A 492 17.82 5.97 -1.42
C GLY A 492 18.70 6.19 -2.63
N GLY A 493 20.00 6.35 -2.47
CA GLY A 493 20.84 6.69 -3.59
C GLY A 493 22.30 6.35 -3.38
N ASN A 494 23.12 6.54 -4.43
CA ASN A 494 24.55 6.25 -4.36
C ASN A 494 25.41 7.53 -4.23
N GLY A 495 24.90 8.57 -3.59
CA GLY A 495 25.70 9.76 -3.30
C GLY A 495 27.01 9.39 -2.60
N PHE A 496 28.12 9.91 -3.09
CA PHE A 496 29.48 9.61 -2.61
C PHE A 496 29.83 8.10 -2.62
N ASP A 497 29.22 7.31 -3.52
CA ASP A 497 29.39 5.84 -3.61
C ASP A 497 29.03 5.09 -2.31
N GLN A 498 28.02 5.56 -1.58
CA GLN A 498 27.71 5.05 -0.24
C GLN A 498 26.51 4.10 -0.17
N GLY A 499 25.63 4.06 -1.17
CA GLY A 499 24.47 3.20 -1.16
C GLY A 499 23.53 3.48 0.02
N GLN A 500 22.95 4.68 0.06
CA GLN A 500 22.20 5.22 1.18
C GLN A 500 20.78 4.64 1.28
N PRO A 501 20.20 4.50 2.49
CA PRO A 501 18.85 3.95 2.68
C PRO A 501 17.75 4.91 2.23
N ALA A 502 16.52 4.40 2.08
CA ALA A 502 15.37 5.24 1.78
C ALA A 502 14.98 6.19 2.94
N LEU A 503 15.06 5.71 4.19
CA LEU A 503 14.88 6.51 5.39
C LEU A 503 16.11 6.38 6.29
N GLN A 504 16.71 7.50 6.69
CA GLN A 504 17.89 7.53 7.56
C GLN A 504 17.56 8.24 8.88
N ILE A 505 17.96 7.64 10.00
CA ILE A 505 17.77 8.21 11.34
C ILE A 505 19.14 8.35 12.00
N GLY A 506 19.42 9.54 12.50
CA GLY A 506 20.63 9.84 13.27
C GLY A 506 21.63 10.72 12.54
N ASN A 507 22.67 11.09 13.28
CA ASN A 507 23.71 12.00 12.85
C ASN A 507 24.76 11.29 12.01
N GLY A 508 25.19 11.86 10.89
CA GLY A 508 26.31 11.31 10.13
C GLY A 508 26.24 11.38 8.62
N GLY A 509 25.35 12.15 8.03
CA GLY A 509 25.30 12.29 6.56
C GLY A 509 26.53 12.99 5.95
N ASP A 510 27.32 13.68 6.76
CA ASP A 510 28.52 14.44 6.36
C ASP A 510 29.83 13.90 6.96
N GLY A 511 29.83 12.69 7.49
CA GLY A 511 31.02 12.05 8.09
C GLY A 511 31.43 12.62 9.44
N GLN A 512 30.64 13.52 10.04
CA GLN A 512 30.94 14.12 11.34
C GLN A 512 29.91 13.68 12.39
N ASN A 513 30.29 12.72 13.24
CA ASN A 513 29.47 12.28 14.39
C ASN A 513 29.53 13.35 15.51
N VAL A 514 28.96 14.54 15.27
CA VAL A 514 28.92 15.62 16.25
C VAL A 514 27.48 16.01 16.54
N GLY A 515 27.18 16.31 17.82
CA GLY A 515 25.87 16.72 18.31
C GLY A 515 24.92 15.57 18.62
N VAL A 516 23.70 15.92 18.98
CA VAL A 516 22.69 15.02 19.53
C VAL A 516 21.52 14.86 18.56
N VAL A 517 21.07 13.63 18.39
CA VAL A 517 19.77 13.25 17.80
C VAL A 517 19.11 12.32 18.81
N ASP A 518 18.05 12.77 19.46
CA ASP A 518 17.40 11.97 20.50
C ASP A 518 15.88 12.08 20.53
N SER A 519 15.27 11.05 21.11
CA SER A 519 13.82 10.98 21.39
C SER A 519 12.95 11.13 20.15
N MET A 520 13.40 10.58 19.03
CA MET A 520 12.65 10.57 17.79
C MET A 520 11.54 9.51 17.82
N THR A 521 10.36 9.84 17.27
CA THR A 521 9.28 8.89 17.02
C THR A 521 9.09 8.71 15.51
N VAL A 522 9.40 7.52 15.00
CA VAL A 522 9.27 7.16 13.58
C VAL A 522 8.27 6.03 13.47
N THR A 523 7.04 6.35 13.05
CA THR A 523 5.92 5.39 13.16
C THR A 523 5.00 5.39 11.95
N GLY A 524 4.51 4.20 11.58
CA GLY A 524 3.50 4.05 10.52
C GLY A 524 3.97 4.45 9.12
N ASN A 525 5.28 4.59 8.88
CA ASN A 525 5.79 4.92 7.57
C ASN A 525 5.85 3.66 6.68
N THR A 526 5.71 3.85 5.38
CA THR A 526 5.78 2.79 4.38
C THR A 526 6.96 3.05 3.44
N VAL A 527 7.90 2.11 3.36
CA VAL A 527 9.04 2.14 2.43
C VAL A 527 8.86 1.05 1.39
N ILE A 528 8.91 1.39 0.10
CA ILE A 528 8.64 0.47 -1.00
C ILE A 528 9.78 0.52 -2.02
N ASN A 529 10.33 -0.64 -2.38
CA ASN A 529 11.35 -0.76 -3.43
C ASN A 529 12.54 0.19 -3.23
N SER A 530 13.03 0.34 -2.00
CA SER A 530 14.21 1.19 -1.76
C SER A 530 15.40 0.71 -2.58
N LEU A 531 16.20 1.64 -3.12
CA LEU A 531 17.36 1.32 -3.97
C LEU A 531 18.48 0.58 -3.23
N TYR A 532 18.50 0.69 -1.91
CA TYR A 532 19.42 -0.01 -0.99
C TYR A 532 18.66 -0.49 0.24
N ASP A 533 19.13 -0.21 1.45
CA ASP A 533 18.42 -0.58 2.68
C ASP A 533 17.11 0.22 2.82
N GLY A 534 16.13 -0.35 3.50
CA GLY A 534 14.87 0.34 3.77
C GLY A 534 15.05 1.49 4.75
N ILE A 535 15.45 1.17 6.00
CA ILE A 535 15.68 2.14 7.08
C ILE A 535 17.09 1.96 7.65
N GLY A 536 17.84 3.05 7.74
CA GLY A 536 19.19 3.07 8.31
C GLY A 536 19.26 3.84 9.63
N PHE A 537 20.08 3.36 10.56
CA PHE A 537 20.43 4.08 11.79
C PHE A 537 21.90 4.46 11.80
N SER A 538 22.17 5.72 12.09
CA SER A 538 23.46 6.18 12.57
C SER A 538 23.36 6.62 14.04
N THR A 539 24.25 7.44 14.56
CA THR A 539 24.24 7.85 15.99
C THR A 539 22.93 8.56 16.35
N SER A 540 22.15 7.94 17.23
CA SER A 540 20.90 8.47 17.77
C SER A 540 20.57 7.79 19.10
N THR A 541 19.81 8.45 19.98
CA THR A 541 19.43 7.89 21.29
C THR A 541 17.93 7.94 21.50
N ASN A 542 17.41 6.96 22.25
CA ASN A 542 16.00 6.89 22.63
C ASN A 542 15.01 6.98 21.44
N THR A 543 15.40 6.48 20.29
CA THR A 543 14.52 6.48 19.11
C THR A 543 13.49 5.36 19.21
N LEU A 544 12.23 5.69 18.96
CA LEU A 544 11.14 4.73 18.78
C LEU A 544 10.88 4.53 17.28
N LEU A 545 11.08 3.30 16.78
CA LEU A 545 10.71 2.89 15.43
C LEU A 545 9.58 1.87 15.54
N GLN A 546 8.35 2.27 15.19
CA GLN A 546 7.17 1.45 15.44
C GLN A 546 6.19 1.41 14.25
N ASN A 547 5.57 0.23 14.02
CA ASN A 547 4.51 0.07 13.02
C ASN A 547 4.90 0.49 11.59
N ASN A 548 6.18 0.47 11.23
CA ASN A 548 6.60 0.78 9.86
C ASN A 548 6.56 -0.46 8.98
N THR A 549 6.26 -0.27 7.71
CA THR A 549 6.23 -1.34 6.71
C THR A 549 7.32 -1.09 5.67
N ILE A 550 8.18 -2.08 5.46
CA ILE A 550 9.23 -2.07 4.44
C ILE A 550 8.95 -3.21 3.46
N THR A 551 8.83 -2.89 2.18
CA THR A 551 8.51 -3.87 1.14
C THR A 551 9.56 -3.83 0.04
N SER A 552 10.13 -4.99 -0.28
CA SER A 552 11.07 -5.20 -1.39
C SER A 552 12.25 -4.22 -1.40
N PRO A 553 13.01 -4.08 -0.32
CA PRO A 553 14.26 -3.34 -0.35
C PRO A 553 15.30 -4.14 -1.17
N TRP A 554 16.21 -3.44 -1.87
CA TRP A 554 17.29 -4.12 -2.63
C TRP A 554 18.38 -4.70 -1.72
N ARG A 555 18.49 -4.24 -0.50
CA ARG A 555 19.33 -4.82 0.56
C ARG A 555 18.46 -5.15 1.78
N ASN A 556 18.98 -4.88 2.96
CA ASN A 556 18.28 -5.21 4.20
C ASN A 556 17.08 -4.30 4.47
N GLY A 557 16.16 -4.78 5.31
CA GLY A 557 15.01 -4.00 5.75
C GLY A 557 15.42 -2.84 6.65
N ILE A 558 15.96 -3.15 7.83
CA ILE A 558 16.40 -2.17 8.84
C ILE A 558 17.85 -2.45 9.21
N VAL A 559 18.71 -1.44 9.15
CA VAL A 559 20.16 -1.58 9.41
C VAL A 559 20.64 -0.55 10.42
N VAL A 560 21.25 -1.00 11.49
CA VAL A 560 22.06 -0.14 12.37
C VAL A 560 23.50 -0.17 11.85
N ALA A 561 24.09 0.98 11.64
CA ALA A 561 25.40 1.16 11.00
C ALA A 561 25.43 0.62 9.57
N PRO A 562 24.77 1.26 8.59
CA PRO A 562 25.03 1.02 7.19
C PRO A 562 26.53 1.10 6.85
N PRO A 563 27.00 0.47 5.80
CA PRO A 563 28.45 0.26 5.56
C PRO A 563 29.32 1.52 5.54
N PHE A 564 28.76 2.68 5.25
CA PHE A 564 29.47 3.96 5.15
C PHE A 564 29.44 4.82 6.42
N TYR A 565 28.72 4.41 7.48
CA TYR A 565 28.74 5.13 8.75
C TYR A 565 29.78 4.51 9.70
N PRO A 566 30.67 5.31 10.28
CA PRO A 566 31.55 4.82 11.33
C PRO A 566 30.71 4.34 12.52
N ALA A 567 31.19 3.33 13.23
CA ALA A 567 30.47 2.63 14.31
C ALA A 567 29.61 3.58 15.17
N PRO A 568 28.29 3.69 14.90
CA PRO A 568 27.40 4.59 15.64
C PRO A 568 27.19 4.12 17.05
N THR A 569 26.89 5.06 17.94
CA THR A 569 26.49 4.80 19.31
C THR A 569 25.06 5.27 19.56
N GLY A 570 24.37 4.68 20.50
CA GLY A 570 23.04 5.14 20.88
C GLY A 570 22.09 4.03 21.26
N SER A 571 20.79 4.29 21.10
CA SER A 571 19.74 3.33 21.45
C SER A 571 18.46 3.53 20.64
N ALA A 572 17.80 2.41 20.34
CA ALA A 572 16.47 2.42 19.72
C ALA A 572 15.58 1.30 20.28
N THR A 573 14.27 1.57 20.35
CA THR A 573 13.23 0.57 20.49
C THR A 573 12.59 0.37 19.12
N ILE A 574 12.67 -0.85 18.59
CA ILE A 574 12.15 -1.23 17.27
C ILE A 574 11.04 -2.25 17.51
N THR A 575 9.79 -1.85 17.29
CA THR A 575 8.63 -2.66 17.65
C THR A 575 7.55 -2.65 16.58
N ASP A 576 6.87 -3.79 16.38
CA ASP A 576 5.71 -3.93 15.52
C ASP A 576 5.95 -3.52 14.04
N ASN A 577 7.20 -3.59 13.56
CA ASN A 577 7.52 -3.30 12.17
C ASN A 577 7.42 -4.55 11.30
N THR A 578 7.12 -4.37 10.02
CA THR A 578 7.01 -5.44 9.02
C THR A 578 8.03 -5.24 7.91
N VAL A 579 8.75 -6.30 7.55
CA VAL A 579 9.66 -6.33 6.39
C VAL A 579 9.30 -7.51 5.52
N THR A 580 9.07 -7.25 4.23
CA THR A 580 8.65 -8.27 3.24
C THR A 580 9.41 -8.11 1.93
N GLY A 581 9.39 -9.14 1.09
CA GLY A 581 9.98 -9.08 -0.26
C GLY A 581 11.50 -8.94 -0.27
N LEU A 582 12.20 -9.46 0.74
CA LEU A 582 13.66 -9.46 0.80
C LEU A 582 14.27 -10.32 -0.32
N LEU A 583 15.38 -9.87 -0.86
CA LEU A 583 16.19 -10.67 -1.78
C LEU A 583 16.95 -11.76 -1.02
N SER A 584 17.30 -12.84 -1.72
CA SER A 584 18.08 -13.95 -1.14
C SER A 584 19.42 -13.45 -0.59
N GLY A 585 19.67 -13.72 0.69
CA GLY A 585 20.88 -13.30 1.40
C GLY A 585 20.71 -12.01 2.21
N GLU A 586 19.63 -11.30 2.05
CA GLU A 586 19.34 -10.08 2.80
C GLU A 586 18.50 -10.37 4.06
N SER A 587 18.52 -9.45 5.03
CA SER A 587 17.91 -9.64 6.35
C SER A 587 16.89 -8.54 6.66
N ALA A 588 15.83 -8.91 7.40
CA ALA A 588 14.84 -7.95 7.87
C ALA A 588 15.45 -6.92 8.84
N PHE A 589 16.39 -7.35 9.67
CA PHE A 589 17.09 -6.51 10.62
C PHE A 589 18.56 -6.92 10.75
N VAL A 590 19.47 -5.92 10.75
CA VAL A 590 20.91 -6.10 10.98
C VAL A 590 21.42 -5.02 11.92
N ASN A 591 22.18 -5.41 12.94
CA ASN A 591 22.92 -4.47 13.78
C ASN A 591 24.43 -4.71 13.60
N ASN A 592 25.12 -3.78 12.92
CA ASN A 592 26.56 -3.82 12.66
C ASN A 592 27.39 -3.06 13.69
N SER A 593 26.76 -2.50 14.76
CA SER A 593 27.45 -1.76 15.80
C SER A 593 27.26 -2.34 17.18
N SER A 594 28.35 -2.71 17.84
CA SER A 594 28.34 -3.12 19.24
C SER A 594 28.10 -1.94 20.22
N GLY A 595 28.24 -0.70 19.75
CA GLY A 595 28.01 0.52 20.54
C GLY A 595 26.56 1.01 20.52
N PHE A 596 25.69 0.37 19.71
CA PHE A 596 24.29 0.77 19.58
C PHE A 596 23.36 -0.29 20.20
N THR A 597 22.61 0.13 21.22
CA THR A 597 21.69 -0.76 21.94
C THR A 597 20.33 -0.80 21.27
N VAL A 598 19.83 -1.97 20.91
CA VAL A 598 18.52 -2.15 20.29
C VAL A 598 17.64 -3.04 21.15
N THR A 599 16.42 -2.57 21.43
CA THR A 599 15.34 -3.39 21.99
C THR A 599 14.37 -3.78 20.89
N LEU A 600 14.17 -5.07 20.66
CA LEU A 600 13.26 -5.60 19.63
C LEU A 600 12.03 -6.24 20.27
N SER A 601 10.82 -5.92 19.78
CA SER A 601 9.59 -6.60 20.21
C SER A 601 8.49 -6.53 19.14
N GLY A 602 7.73 -7.61 18.95
CA GLY A 602 6.55 -7.63 18.07
C GLY A 602 6.80 -7.45 16.57
N ASN A 603 8.04 -7.38 16.13
CA ASN A 603 8.35 -7.21 14.72
C ASN A 603 8.05 -8.50 13.93
N GLY A 604 7.56 -8.36 12.69
CA GLY A 604 7.11 -9.46 11.86
C GLY A 604 8.16 -10.57 11.64
N TRP A 605 9.45 -10.23 11.64
CA TRP A 605 10.55 -11.19 11.53
C TRP A 605 10.94 -11.89 12.84
N GLN A 606 10.44 -11.44 13.99
CA GLN A 606 10.73 -12.06 15.29
C GLN A 606 9.84 -13.26 15.58
N GLY A 607 8.78 -13.48 14.78
CA GLY A 607 7.70 -14.39 15.10
C GLY A 607 6.79 -13.81 16.20
N SER A 608 5.47 -13.94 16.05
CA SER A 608 4.56 -13.55 17.13
C SER A 608 4.82 -14.42 18.36
N THR A 609 4.88 -13.84 19.53
CA THR A 609 4.96 -14.59 20.80
C THR A 609 3.57 -15.08 21.25
N SER A 610 2.51 -14.70 20.53
CA SER A 610 1.13 -15.13 20.80
C SER A 610 0.47 -15.65 19.51
N GLU A 611 -0.15 -16.81 19.65
CA GLU A 611 -1.00 -17.41 18.62
C GLU A 611 -2.29 -16.63 18.47
N ALA A 612 -2.73 -16.38 17.24
CA ALA A 612 -4.00 -15.74 16.92
C ALA A 612 -4.57 -16.27 15.59
N PRO A 613 -5.91 -16.35 15.44
CA PRO A 613 -6.53 -16.83 14.20
C PRO A 613 -6.15 -15.97 13.00
N TYR A 614 -5.95 -16.63 11.86
CA TYR A 614 -5.71 -15.93 10.59
C TYR A 614 -6.87 -14.96 10.27
N GLY A 615 -6.54 -13.73 9.90
CA GLY A 615 -7.55 -12.68 9.68
C GLY A 615 -8.25 -12.18 10.96
N GLY A 616 -7.76 -12.57 12.15
CA GLY A 616 -8.24 -12.06 13.44
C GLY A 616 -9.58 -12.66 13.92
N THR A 617 -10.22 -13.55 13.15
CA THR A 617 -11.51 -14.16 13.51
C THR A 617 -11.42 -15.69 13.42
N PRO A 618 -11.79 -16.43 14.48
CA PRO A 618 -11.85 -17.89 14.45
C PRO A 618 -12.75 -18.42 13.34
N THR A 619 -12.30 -19.45 12.62
CA THR A 619 -13.12 -20.09 11.59
C THR A 619 -14.29 -20.85 12.22
N ALA A 620 -15.50 -20.61 11.69
CA ALA A 620 -16.71 -21.25 12.23
C ALA A 620 -16.78 -22.75 11.83
N ILE A 621 -17.13 -23.60 12.78
CA ILE A 621 -17.44 -25.03 12.61
C ILE A 621 -18.88 -25.29 13.07
N PRO A 622 -19.75 -25.95 12.25
CA PRO A 622 -19.49 -26.58 10.94
C PRO A 622 -19.05 -25.58 9.87
N GLY A 623 -18.18 -26.00 8.95
CA GLY A 623 -17.65 -25.12 7.92
C GLY A 623 -16.33 -25.63 7.35
N THR A 624 -15.71 -24.83 6.47
CA THR A 624 -14.45 -25.18 5.81
C THR A 624 -13.29 -24.37 6.38
N VAL A 625 -12.22 -25.03 6.75
CA VAL A 625 -10.93 -24.48 7.17
C VAL A 625 -9.97 -24.63 6.00
N GLN A 626 -9.49 -23.54 5.44
CA GLN A 626 -8.48 -23.55 4.39
C GLN A 626 -7.11 -23.88 5.00
N ALA A 627 -6.37 -24.78 4.39
CA ALA A 627 -5.09 -25.23 4.94
C ALA A 627 -4.02 -24.12 4.94
N ASP A 628 -4.09 -23.20 3.97
CA ASP A 628 -3.24 -22.03 3.85
C ASP A 628 -3.52 -20.91 4.88
N ASN A 629 -4.67 -20.99 5.59
CA ASN A 629 -5.11 -20.00 6.58
C ASN A 629 -4.84 -20.44 8.03
N TYR A 630 -3.69 -21.10 8.28
CA TYR A 630 -3.25 -21.40 9.64
C TYR A 630 -3.02 -20.12 10.46
N ASP A 631 -3.04 -20.25 11.78
CA ASP A 631 -2.93 -19.14 12.73
C ASP A 631 -1.66 -18.30 12.52
N THR A 632 -1.68 -17.06 12.96
CA THR A 632 -0.52 -16.18 13.06
C THR A 632 0.17 -16.41 14.40
N GLY A 633 1.48 -16.27 14.44
CA GLY A 633 2.26 -16.53 15.68
C GLY A 633 3.69 -16.95 15.38
N GLY A 634 3.97 -17.34 14.13
CA GLY A 634 5.30 -17.74 13.67
C GLY A 634 5.70 -19.16 14.04
N GLN A 635 6.93 -19.50 13.69
CA GLN A 635 7.57 -20.80 13.89
C GLN A 635 7.53 -21.20 15.37
N SER A 636 7.17 -22.45 15.65
CA SER A 636 7.01 -23.03 16.99
C SER A 636 5.87 -22.46 17.86
N VAL A 637 5.07 -21.55 17.33
CA VAL A 637 3.88 -20.97 17.99
C VAL A 637 2.60 -21.33 17.24
N ALA A 638 2.48 -20.93 15.98
CA ALA A 638 1.32 -21.21 15.12
C ALA A 638 1.57 -22.32 14.11
N TYR A 639 2.83 -22.59 13.81
CA TYR A 639 3.27 -23.67 12.93
C TYR A 639 4.68 -24.14 13.30
N ASN A 640 5.07 -25.29 12.77
CA ASN A 640 6.44 -25.77 12.82
C ASN A 640 6.78 -26.49 11.51
N VAL A 641 7.65 -25.89 10.71
CA VAL A 641 8.07 -26.44 9.40
C VAL A 641 9.59 -26.51 9.31
N THR A 642 10.10 -27.38 8.44
CA THR A 642 11.54 -27.59 8.26
C THR A 642 12.18 -26.67 7.25
N SER A 643 11.37 -26.01 6.38
CA SER A 643 11.81 -25.12 5.32
C SER A 643 10.91 -23.88 5.25
N ILE A 644 11.53 -22.73 5.13
CA ILE A 644 10.87 -21.42 4.98
C ILE A 644 11.54 -20.72 3.80
N ASN A 645 11.26 -21.19 2.58
CA ASN A 645 11.85 -20.62 1.35
C ASN A 645 10.96 -19.57 0.70
N GLY A 646 9.72 -19.38 1.19
CA GLY A 646 8.75 -18.45 0.67
C GLY A 646 8.23 -18.80 -0.72
N THR A 647 8.22 -20.07 -1.09
CA THR A 647 7.68 -20.55 -2.35
C THR A 647 6.17 -20.26 -2.38
N GLY A 648 5.68 -19.61 -3.45
CA GLY A 648 4.26 -19.29 -3.66
C GLY A 648 3.79 -17.93 -3.13
N ASN A 649 4.54 -17.24 -2.26
CA ASN A 649 4.31 -15.84 -1.81
C ASN A 649 2.87 -15.50 -1.33
N TYR A 650 2.13 -16.45 -0.77
CA TYR A 650 0.79 -16.18 -0.24
C TYR A 650 0.83 -15.46 1.11
N ARG A 651 1.73 -15.89 1.99
CA ARG A 651 1.93 -15.31 3.32
C ARG A 651 3.35 -14.76 3.48
N SER A 652 3.51 -13.81 4.38
CA SER A 652 4.80 -13.14 4.63
C SER A 652 5.71 -13.88 5.62
N ASP A 653 5.29 -15.04 6.13
CA ASP A 653 6.05 -15.82 7.11
C ASP A 653 7.03 -16.84 6.50
N GLY A 654 7.07 -16.90 5.18
CA GLY A 654 8.04 -17.69 4.44
C GLY A 654 7.69 -19.19 4.32
N VAL A 655 6.55 -19.64 4.84
CA VAL A 655 6.08 -21.01 4.64
C VAL A 655 5.81 -21.26 3.15
N ASP A 656 6.16 -22.45 2.69
CA ASP A 656 6.07 -22.82 1.28
C ASP A 656 4.66 -23.22 0.90
N PHE A 657 4.12 -22.57 -0.17
CA PHE A 657 2.81 -22.83 -0.75
C PHE A 657 2.92 -23.08 -2.24
N GLU A 658 1.92 -23.71 -2.82
CA GLU A 658 1.72 -23.70 -4.29
C GLU A 658 0.29 -23.29 -4.64
N THR A 659 0.10 -22.78 -5.87
CA THR A 659 -1.23 -22.48 -6.38
C THR A 659 -1.96 -23.79 -6.66
N THR A 660 -3.13 -24.00 -6.02
CA THR A 660 -3.88 -25.25 -6.20
C THR A 660 -4.58 -25.30 -7.57
N SER A 661 -4.61 -26.47 -8.17
CA SER A 661 -5.44 -26.78 -9.35
C SER A 661 -6.82 -27.32 -8.97
N ASP A 662 -7.14 -27.42 -7.68
CA ASP A 662 -8.41 -27.96 -7.20
C ASP A 662 -9.60 -27.03 -7.47
N THR A 663 -10.80 -27.55 -7.35
CA THR A 663 -12.03 -26.78 -7.50
C THR A 663 -12.10 -25.71 -6.41
N GLY A 664 -12.22 -24.45 -6.82
CA GLY A 664 -12.26 -23.29 -5.92
C GLY A 664 -11.01 -22.41 -5.99
N GLY A 665 -9.88 -22.90 -6.52
CA GLY A 665 -8.63 -22.15 -6.64
C GLY A 665 -8.00 -21.84 -5.28
N GLY A 666 -7.08 -20.86 -5.24
CA GLY A 666 -6.35 -20.49 -4.04
C GLY A 666 -4.98 -21.16 -3.95
N TYR A 667 -4.56 -21.45 -2.73
CA TYR A 667 -3.27 -22.08 -2.44
C TYR A 667 -3.47 -23.38 -1.67
N ASP A 668 -2.48 -24.26 -1.75
CA ASP A 668 -2.41 -25.45 -0.91
C ASP A 668 -1.07 -25.54 -0.16
N LEU A 669 -1.09 -26.25 0.98
CA LEU A 669 0.11 -26.60 1.73
C LEU A 669 0.73 -27.84 1.11
N GLY A 670 1.97 -27.72 0.70
CA GLY A 670 2.82 -28.81 0.24
C GLY A 670 4.08 -28.93 1.08
N TRP A 671 5.13 -29.53 0.50
CA TRP A 671 6.43 -29.77 1.18
C TRP A 671 6.29 -30.44 2.55
N THR A 672 5.24 -31.26 2.72
CA THR A 672 4.93 -31.95 3.95
C THR A 672 6.06 -32.89 4.39
N SER A 673 6.36 -32.94 5.69
CA SER A 673 7.40 -33.77 6.28
C SER A 673 7.04 -34.18 7.71
N GLY A 674 7.38 -35.38 8.12
CA GLY A 674 7.07 -35.86 9.47
C GLY A 674 7.64 -34.95 10.57
N GLY A 675 6.78 -34.62 11.53
CA GLY A 675 7.06 -33.70 12.64
C GLY A 675 6.74 -32.24 12.38
N GLN A 676 6.28 -31.88 11.18
CA GLN A 676 5.71 -30.54 10.91
C GLN A 676 4.26 -30.47 11.44
N TRP A 677 3.81 -29.26 11.74
CA TRP A 677 2.44 -29.04 12.20
C TRP A 677 1.98 -27.60 11.98
N PHE A 678 0.64 -27.44 11.86
CA PHE A 678 -0.05 -26.16 11.68
C PHE A 678 -1.24 -26.04 12.62
N ARG A 679 -1.46 -24.88 13.23
CA ARG A 679 -2.57 -24.60 14.14
C ARG A 679 -3.64 -23.76 13.49
N TYR A 680 -4.88 -24.03 13.90
CA TYR A 680 -6.07 -23.35 13.39
C TYR A 680 -7.00 -23.04 14.57
N THR A 681 -7.23 -21.78 14.84
CA THR A 681 -8.22 -21.34 15.82
C THR A 681 -9.60 -21.39 15.19
N VAL A 682 -10.49 -22.21 15.75
CA VAL A 682 -11.85 -22.43 15.26
C VAL A 682 -12.88 -22.09 16.32
N ASN A 683 -14.13 -21.78 15.91
CA ASN A 683 -15.27 -21.59 16.80
C ASN A 683 -16.34 -22.64 16.49
N VAL A 684 -16.47 -23.62 17.37
CA VAL A 684 -17.40 -24.76 17.23
C VAL A 684 -18.79 -24.32 17.73
N ALA A 685 -19.77 -24.28 16.84
CA ALA A 685 -21.11 -23.79 17.16
C ALA A 685 -21.84 -24.69 18.16
N SER A 686 -21.69 -26.01 18.07
CA SER A 686 -22.33 -26.99 18.96
C SER A 686 -21.36 -28.12 19.31
N ALA A 687 -21.36 -28.56 20.55
CA ALA A 687 -20.61 -29.77 20.95
C ALA A 687 -21.15 -30.98 20.21
N GLY A 688 -20.27 -31.87 19.76
CA GLY A 688 -20.66 -33.09 19.05
C GLY A 688 -19.52 -33.77 18.33
N THR A 689 -19.85 -34.90 17.66
CA THR A 689 -18.92 -35.54 16.76
C THR A 689 -19.04 -34.91 15.38
N TYR A 690 -17.91 -34.57 14.77
CA TYR A 690 -17.81 -34.02 13.44
C TYR A 690 -17.06 -34.98 12.53
N THR A 691 -17.62 -35.27 11.37
CA THR A 691 -16.85 -35.87 10.26
C THR A 691 -16.08 -34.77 9.56
N ILE A 692 -14.75 -34.89 9.51
CA ILE A 692 -13.88 -33.99 8.75
C ILE A 692 -13.60 -34.63 7.40
N SER A 693 -13.84 -33.87 6.33
CA SER A 693 -13.47 -34.22 4.95
C SER A 693 -12.23 -33.41 4.56
N PHE A 694 -11.08 -34.07 4.47
CA PHE A 694 -9.81 -33.45 4.07
C PHE A 694 -9.62 -33.57 2.56
N ARG A 695 -9.33 -32.49 1.91
CA ARG A 695 -9.05 -32.43 0.47
C ARG A 695 -7.54 -32.52 0.26
N VAL A 696 -7.05 -33.67 -0.20
CA VAL A 696 -5.63 -34.03 -0.23
C VAL A 696 -5.18 -34.57 -1.58
N ALA A 697 -3.88 -34.49 -1.86
CA ALA A 697 -3.25 -35.04 -3.05
C ALA A 697 -1.94 -35.74 -2.70
N ALA A 698 -1.63 -36.90 -3.30
CA ALA A 698 -0.36 -37.60 -3.09
C ALA A 698 0.02 -38.42 -4.33
N PRO A 699 1.24 -38.28 -4.87
CA PRO A 699 1.70 -39.13 -5.99
C PRO A 699 1.67 -40.61 -5.69
N SER A 700 1.93 -41.00 -4.44
CA SER A 700 1.91 -42.37 -3.92
C SER A 700 1.08 -42.46 -2.65
N ALA A 701 0.60 -43.65 -2.29
CA ALA A 701 -0.15 -43.83 -1.03
C ALA A 701 0.76 -43.53 0.17
N VAL A 702 0.22 -42.79 1.15
CA VAL A 702 0.89 -42.44 2.41
C VAL A 702 0.11 -43.02 3.57
N THR A 703 0.77 -43.89 4.33
CA THR A 703 0.24 -44.43 5.58
C THR A 703 0.68 -43.57 6.74
N ASP A 704 -0.21 -43.37 7.74
CA ASP A 704 0.07 -42.43 8.84
C ASP A 704 0.48 -41.04 8.29
N ALA A 705 -0.30 -40.45 7.39
CA ALA A 705 0.05 -39.19 6.77
C ALA A 705 -0.02 -38.06 7.78
N PHE A 706 -1.11 -37.96 8.53
CA PHE A 706 -1.35 -36.89 9.51
C PHE A 706 -2.45 -37.28 10.52
N HIS A 707 -2.59 -36.46 11.55
CA HIS A 707 -3.74 -36.47 12.45
C HIS A 707 -4.12 -35.05 12.89
N ILE A 708 -5.34 -34.89 13.42
CA ILE A 708 -5.79 -33.68 14.10
C ILE A 708 -5.68 -33.89 15.60
N SER A 709 -5.04 -32.95 16.27
CA SER A 709 -4.92 -32.96 17.74
C SER A 709 -5.50 -31.68 18.37
N SER A 710 -5.81 -31.77 19.67
CA SER A 710 -6.20 -30.59 20.47
C SER A 710 -4.99 -29.71 20.77
N SER A 711 -5.21 -28.52 21.33
CA SER A 711 -4.16 -27.62 21.81
C SER A 711 -3.25 -28.26 22.88
N SER A 712 -3.73 -29.27 23.59
CA SER A 712 -2.95 -30.06 24.58
C SER A 712 -2.16 -31.21 23.95
N GLY A 713 -2.25 -31.40 22.60
CA GLY A 713 -1.57 -32.49 21.90
C GLY A 713 -2.29 -33.84 21.93
N THR A 714 -3.55 -33.89 22.39
CA THR A 714 -4.33 -35.12 22.35
C THR A 714 -4.76 -35.38 20.90
N ASN A 715 -4.39 -36.56 20.34
CA ASN A 715 -4.85 -36.99 19.03
C ASN A 715 -6.38 -37.24 19.06
N LEU A 716 -7.14 -36.47 18.23
CA LEU A 716 -8.60 -36.50 18.20
C LEU A 716 -9.12 -37.35 17.03
N SER A 717 -8.45 -37.39 15.88
CA SER A 717 -8.92 -38.04 14.67
C SER A 717 -8.42 -39.47 14.48
N GLY A 718 -7.46 -39.90 15.30
CA GLY A 718 -6.66 -41.05 14.94
C GLY A 718 -5.76 -40.75 13.74
N SER A 719 -5.06 -41.77 13.26
CA SER A 719 -4.17 -41.64 12.08
C SER A 719 -4.99 -41.61 10.80
N VAL A 720 -4.68 -40.69 9.89
CA VAL A 720 -5.33 -40.55 8.56
C VAL A 720 -4.36 -41.05 7.49
N ASN A 721 -4.82 -41.95 6.64
CA ASN A 721 -4.08 -42.44 5.49
C ASN A 721 -4.54 -41.75 4.21
N ILE A 722 -3.61 -41.50 3.29
CA ILE A 722 -3.92 -40.92 1.97
C ILE A 722 -3.67 -41.97 0.89
N PRO A 723 -4.66 -42.30 0.03
CA PRO A 723 -4.44 -43.19 -1.11
C PRO A 723 -3.59 -42.49 -2.18
N ALA A 724 -2.92 -43.27 -3.03
CA ALA A 724 -2.24 -42.73 -4.20
C ALA A 724 -3.25 -42.02 -5.12
N THR A 725 -3.05 -40.75 -5.42
CA THR A 725 -3.86 -39.98 -6.37
C THR A 725 -3.17 -39.86 -7.73
N GLY A 726 -1.87 -40.16 -7.78
CA GLY A 726 -1.06 -40.11 -8.99
C GLY A 726 -0.44 -38.75 -9.31
N GLY A 727 -0.55 -37.75 -8.46
CA GLY A 727 0.08 -36.46 -8.64
C GLY A 727 -0.11 -35.50 -7.45
N TRP A 728 0.77 -34.50 -7.34
CA TRP A 728 0.73 -33.48 -6.30
C TRP A 728 -0.51 -32.59 -6.36
N GLN A 729 -1.10 -32.43 -7.54
CA GLN A 729 -2.29 -31.62 -7.82
C GLN A 729 -3.46 -32.49 -8.34
N THR A 730 -3.45 -33.80 -8.04
CA THR A 730 -4.58 -34.71 -8.33
C THR A 730 -5.29 -35.02 -7.02
N TRP A 731 -6.45 -34.41 -6.83
CA TRP A 731 -7.11 -34.26 -5.54
C TRP A 731 -8.12 -35.38 -5.24
N THR A 732 -8.15 -35.86 -4.01
CA THR A 732 -9.16 -36.79 -3.47
C THR A 732 -9.61 -36.30 -2.09
N THR A 733 -10.68 -36.92 -1.55
CA THR A 733 -11.17 -36.63 -0.21
C THR A 733 -10.96 -37.85 0.68
N VAL A 734 -10.34 -37.64 1.85
CA VAL A 734 -10.26 -38.63 2.93
C VAL A 734 -11.00 -38.11 4.17
N THR A 735 -11.52 -38.97 5.02
CA THR A 735 -12.36 -38.59 6.16
C THR A 735 -11.85 -39.12 7.49
N ALA A 736 -12.12 -38.38 8.56
CA ALA A 736 -11.96 -38.84 9.93
C ALA A 736 -13.04 -38.18 10.82
N ASP A 737 -13.40 -38.85 11.91
CA ASP A 737 -14.34 -38.31 12.90
C ASP A 737 -13.58 -37.75 14.13
N VAL A 738 -14.03 -36.58 14.62
CA VAL A 738 -13.52 -35.97 15.84
C VAL A 738 -14.67 -35.50 16.72
N THR A 739 -14.52 -35.67 18.06
CA THR A 739 -15.47 -35.11 19.03
C THR A 739 -14.95 -33.79 19.56
N LEU A 740 -15.71 -32.70 19.36
CA LEU A 740 -15.35 -31.34 19.73
C LEU A 740 -16.35 -30.75 20.73
N PRO A 741 -15.90 -30.07 21.80
CA PRO A 741 -16.77 -29.24 22.63
C PRO A 741 -17.18 -27.97 21.89
N ALA A 742 -18.27 -27.31 22.29
CA ALA A 742 -18.68 -26.02 21.77
C ALA A 742 -17.74 -24.90 22.22
N GLY A 743 -17.63 -23.86 21.39
CA GLY A 743 -16.83 -22.68 21.67
C GLY A 743 -15.52 -22.60 20.90
N GLN A 744 -14.70 -21.62 21.24
CA GLN A 744 -13.41 -21.37 20.58
C GLN A 744 -12.36 -22.41 21.04
N GLN A 745 -11.63 -22.98 20.07
CA GLN A 745 -10.58 -23.98 20.29
C GLN A 745 -9.46 -23.81 19.26
N VAL A 746 -8.29 -24.34 19.58
CA VAL A 746 -7.18 -24.53 18.65
C VAL A 746 -7.08 -26.00 18.27
N LEU A 747 -7.13 -26.28 16.97
CA LEU A 747 -6.88 -27.59 16.40
C LEU A 747 -5.51 -27.57 15.73
N THR A 748 -4.75 -28.67 15.88
CA THR A 748 -3.44 -28.82 15.25
C THR A 748 -3.51 -29.91 14.19
N LEU A 749 -3.18 -29.58 12.95
CA LEU A 749 -2.86 -30.54 11.91
C LEU A 749 -1.41 -30.96 12.11
N SER A 750 -1.17 -32.21 12.50
CA SER A 750 0.15 -32.77 12.72
C SER A 750 0.53 -33.68 11.59
N GLU A 751 1.63 -33.43 10.92
CA GLU A 751 2.15 -34.24 9.82
C GLU A 751 3.00 -35.39 10.38
N ASP A 752 2.52 -36.59 10.28
CA ASP A 752 3.22 -37.79 10.77
C ASP A 752 4.18 -38.34 9.72
N THR A 753 3.78 -38.31 8.46
CA THR A 753 4.60 -38.75 7.31
C THR A 753 4.40 -37.77 6.14
N GLY A 754 5.47 -37.29 5.53
CA GLY A 754 5.40 -36.36 4.41
C GLY A 754 5.09 -37.01 3.05
N GLY A 755 5.03 -36.21 2.01
CA GLY A 755 4.83 -36.66 0.62
C GLY A 755 3.41 -36.48 0.11
N TRP A 756 2.68 -35.50 0.57
CA TRP A 756 1.30 -35.17 0.22
C TRP A 756 1.04 -33.65 0.33
N ASN A 757 -0.05 -33.19 -0.30
CA ASN A 757 -0.53 -31.81 -0.23
C ASN A 757 -1.94 -31.79 0.37
N ILE A 758 -2.32 -30.66 0.99
CA ILE A 758 -3.66 -30.40 1.51
C ILE A 758 -4.17 -29.02 1.09
N ASN A 759 -5.42 -28.99 0.59
CA ASN A 759 -6.08 -27.75 0.20
C ASN A 759 -6.96 -27.21 1.34
N TYR A 760 -7.90 -28.03 1.85
CA TYR A 760 -8.81 -27.63 2.94
C TYR A 760 -9.34 -28.82 3.72
N ALA A 761 -9.97 -28.53 4.87
CA ALA A 761 -10.72 -29.48 5.69
C ALA A 761 -12.14 -28.94 5.92
N THR A 762 -13.18 -29.73 5.58
CA THR A 762 -14.58 -29.37 5.84
C THR A 762 -15.13 -30.18 6.99
N PHE A 763 -15.66 -29.50 7.99
CA PHE A 763 -16.25 -30.07 9.19
C PHE A 763 -17.78 -30.09 9.06
N ALA A 764 -18.38 -31.26 9.17
CA ALA A 764 -19.83 -31.46 9.23
C ALA A 764 -20.19 -32.26 10.48
N LEU A 765 -21.30 -31.94 11.16
CA LEU A 765 -21.81 -32.76 12.27
C LEU A 765 -22.06 -34.18 11.78
N ALA A 766 -21.55 -35.18 12.49
CA ALA A 766 -21.77 -36.60 12.17
C ALA A 766 -23.18 -37.03 12.60
N ALA A 767 -23.88 -37.77 11.76
CA ALA A 767 -25.08 -38.50 12.18
C ALA A 767 -24.65 -39.78 12.85
N LEU A 768 -24.91 -39.90 14.14
CA LEU A 768 -24.56 -41.11 14.92
C LEU A 768 -25.82 -41.70 15.55
N PRO A 769 -25.95 -43.03 15.62
CA PRO A 769 -27.08 -43.68 16.30
C PRO A 769 -27.12 -43.27 17.76
N TYR A 770 -28.32 -43.13 18.31
CA TYR A 770 -28.48 -42.88 19.74
C TYR A 770 -27.83 -44.02 20.57
N GLY A 771 -27.10 -43.67 21.59
CA GLY A 771 -26.36 -44.66 22.39
C GLY A 771 -25.13 -45.28 21.71
N GLY A 772 -24.72 -44.82 20.54
CA GLY A 772 -23.49 -45.18 19.83
C GLY A 772 -23.57 -46.50 19.03
N ALA A 773 -24.72 -47.20 19.00
CA ALA A 773 -24.93 -48.41 18.23
C ALA A 773 -26.29 -48.41 17.54
N PRO A 774 -26.38 -48.91 16.27
CA PRO A 774 -27.66 -49.08 15.57
C PRO A 774 -28.68 -49.89 16.36
N ALA A 775 -29.93 -49.45 16.40
CA ALA A 775 -31.03 -50.19 17.04
C ALA A 775 -31.31 -51.49 16.31
N PRO A 776 -31.37 -52.67 16.99
CA PRO A 776 -31.58 -53.95 16.33
C PRO A 776 -33.04 -54.14 15.89
N ILE A 777 -33.21 -54.62 14.62
CA ILE A 777 -34.50 -54.96 14.03
C ILE A 777 -34.45 -56.44 13.58
N PRO A 778 -35.46 -57.29 13.92
CA PRO A 778 -36.73 -57.00 14.65
C PRO A 778 -36.53 -56.44 16.04
N GLY A 779 -37.41 -55.47 16.41
CA GLY A 779 -37.27 -54.84 17.72
C GLY A 779 -38.10 -53.54 17.82
N THR A 780 -37.95 -52.86 18.96
CA THR A 780 -38.61 -51.59 19.26
C THR A 780 -37.59 -50.45 19.32
N VAL A 781 -37.87 -49.34 18.62
CA VAL A 781 -37.12 -48.12 18.66
C VAL A 781 -37.97 -47.06 19.38
N GLN A 782 -37.48 -46.57 20.49
CA GLN A 782 -38.15 -45.49 21.24
C GLN A 782 -38.09 -44.23 20.44
N ALA A 783 -39.16 -43.45 20.37
CA ALA A 783 -39.24 -42.29 19.50
C ALA A 783 -38.28 -41.17 19.97
N GLU A 784 -38.03 -41.04 21.27
CA GLU A 784 -37.06 -40.11 21.84
C GLU A 784 -35.57 -40.45 21.55
N ASN A 785 -35.32 -41.69 21.07
CA ASN A 785 -33.98 -42.17 20.75
C ASN A 785 -33.57 -41.98 19.29
N TYR A 786 -33.94 -40.83 18.70
CA TYR A 786 -33.50 -40.40 17.39
C TYR A 786 -31.98 -40.18 17.38
N ASP A 787 -31.38 -40.21 16.18
CA ASP A 787 -29.94 -40.10 15.97
C ASP A 787 -29.37 -38.77 16.53
N GLN A 788 -28.12 -38.77 16.89
CA GLN A 788 -27.35 -37.60 17.25
C GLN A 788 -26.89 -36.88 15.96
N GLY A 789 -26.47 -35.63 16.08
CA GLY A 789 -25.99 -34.82 14.94
C GLY A 789 -26.70 -33.48 14.86
N GLY A 790 -27.77 -33.25 15.63
CA GLY A 790 -28.47 -31.96 15.70
C GLY A 790 -29.43 -31.68 14.55
N GLN A 791 -29.94 -30.44 14.54
CA GLN A 791 -30.88 -29.94 13.53
C GLN A 791 -30.33 -30.10 12.10
N GLY A 792 -31.13 -30.67 11.23
CA GLY A 792 -30.75 -30.90 9.83
C GLY A 792 -29.87 -32.14 9.58
N VAL A 793 -29.45 -32.86 10.62
CA VAL A 793 -28.62 -34.07 10.54
C VAL A 793 -29.28 -35.27 11.21
N GLY A 794 -29.52 -35.23 12.50
CA GLY A 794 -30.24 -36.27 13.25
C GLY A 794 -31.74 -36.06 13.27
N TYR A 795 -32.18 -34.86 13.16
CA TYR A 795 -33.58 -34.43 13.14
C TYR A 795 -33.77 -33.06 12.47
N SER A 796 -35.02 -32.71 12.16
CA SER A 796 -35.42 -31.36 11.77
C SER A 796 -36.76 -31.01 12.38
N VAL A 797 -36.77 -30.07 13.33
CA VAL A 797 -37.95 -29.62 14.06
C VAL A 797 -38.10 -28.11 13.96
N THR A 798 -39.32 -27.59 14.14
CA THR A 798 -39.60 -26.16 14.07
C THR A 798 -39.38 -25.43 15.39
N SER A 799 -39.29 -26.18 16.50
CA SER A 799 -39.11 -25.63 17.86
C SER A 799 -38.14 -26.50 18.66
N VAL A 800 -37.22 -25.86 19.33
CA VAL A 800 -36.26 -26.45 20.28
C VAL A 800 -36.29 -25.65 21.58
N ASN A 801 -37.47 -25.59 22.22
CA ASN A 801 -37.68 -24.84 23.47
C ASN A 801 -37.18 -25.57 24.71
N GLY A 802 -36.78 -26.84 24.56
CA GLY A 802 -36.29 -27.64 25.67
C GLY A 802 -37.37 -28.13 26.63
N THR A 803 -38.59 -28.29 26.17
CA THR A 803 -39.63 -28.90 27.00
C THR A 803 -39.28 -30.38 27.26
N GLY A 804 -39.13 -30.78 28.53
CA GLY A 804 -38.71 -32.14 28.87
C GLY A 804 -37.21 -32.41 28.79
N ASP A 805 -36.34 -31.40 28.83
CA ASP A 805 -34.87 -31.44 28.69
C ASP A 805 -34.13 -32.46 29.60
N GLY A 806 -34.81 -33.02 30.55
CA GLY A 806 -34.21 -34.01 31.43
C GLY A 806 -33.69 -35.31 30.75
N TYR A 807 -34.07 -35.56 29.47
CA TYR A 807 -33.68 -36.75 28.75
C TYR A 807 -32.60 -36.53 27.70
N ARG A 808 -32.77 -35.45 26.86
CA ARG A 808 -31.79 -35.05 25.87
C ARG A 808 -31.41 -33.59 26.03
N SER A 809 -30.18 -33.25 25.64
CA SER A 809 -29.62 -31.90 25.80
C SER A 809 -29.62 -31.08 24.50
N ASP A 810 -30.32 -31.55 23.47
CA ASP A 810 -30.36 -30.92 22.13
C ASP A 810 -31.52 -29.91 21.96
N GLY A 811 -32.37 -29.76 23.00
CA GLY A 811 -33.46 -28.83 23.05
C GLY A 811 -34.74 -29.24 22.32
N VAL A 812 -34.81 -30.44 21.73
CA VAL A 812 -36.04 -30.99 21.14
C VAL A 812 -37.08 -31.19 22.21
N ASP A 813 -38.31 -30.75 21.95
CA ASP A 813 -39.40 -30.85 22.90
C ASP A 813 -39.89 -32.28 23.07
N LEU A 814 -39.77 -32.81 24.28
CA LEU A 814 -40.20 -34.17 24.71
C LEU A 814 -41.16 -34.04 25.89
N GLU A 815 -42.07 -35.02 26.09
CA GLU A 815 -42.84 -35.11 27.33
C GLU A 815 -42.74 -36.52 27.95
N ALA A 816 -42.92 -36.61 29.25
CA ALA A 816 -42.98 -37.89 29.92
C ALA A 816 -44.26 -38.63 29.52
N THR A 817 -44.14 -39.83 28.95
CA THR A 817 -45.25 -40.60 28.50
C THR A 817 -46.05 -41.28 29.64
N SER A 818 -47.37 -41.29 29.51
CA SER A 818 -48.24 -42.08 30.40
C SER A 818 -48.52 -43.50 29.91
N ASP A 819 -47.93 -43.93 28.80
CA ASP A 819 -48.12 -45.23 28.20
C ASP A 819 -47.47 -46.36 29.06
N ALA A 820 -47.90 -47.58 28.83
CA ALA A 820 -47.32 -48.75 29.49
C ALA A 820 -45.82 -48.89 29.12
N GLY A 821 -44.97 -48.89 30.15
CA GLY A 821 -43.52 -48.92 29.99
C GLY A 821 -42.80 -47.66 30.41
N GLY A 822 -43.47 -46.51 30.48
CA GLY A 822 -42.86 -45.23 30.88
C GLY A 822 -41.88 -44.67 29.80
N GLY A 823 -41.03 -43.72 30.18
CA GLY A 823 -40.12 -43.07 29.31
C GLY A 823 -40.64 -41.71 28.84
N TYR A 824 -40.24 -41.31 27.62
CA TYR A 824 -40.62 -40.06 26.99
C TYR A 824 -41.29 -40.33 25.65
N ASP A 825 -42.04 -39.38 25.17
CA ASP A 825 -42.62 -39.39 23.83
C ASP A 825 -42.27 -38.10 23.06
N LEU A 826 -42.26 -38.21 21.74
CA LEU A 826 -42.18 -37.03 20.84
C LEU A 826 -43.54 -36.43 20.66
N GLY A 827 -43.72 -35.19 21.04
CA GLY A 827 -44.89 -34.37 20.80
C GLY A 827 -44.60 -33.18 19.91
N TRP A 828 -45.47 -32.15 19.98
CA TRP A 828 -45.32 -30.92 19.19
C TRP A 828 -45.13 -31.17 17.69
N THR A 829 -45.65 -32.29 17.20
CA THR A 829 -45.52 -32.69 15.81
C THR A 829 -46.09 -31.64 14.83
N SER A 830 -45.40 -31.43 13.73
CA SER A 830 -45.77 -30.43 12.70
C SER A 830 -45.31 -30.88 11.34
N SER A 831 -46.09 -30.51 10.31
CA SER A 831 -45.78 -30.90 8.90
C SER A 831 -44.37 -30.48 8.50
N GLY A 832 -43.62 -31.43 7.94
CA GLY A 832 -42.25 -31.22 7.45
C GLY A 832 -41.15 -31.42 8.52
N GLN A 833 -41.51 -31.78 9.73
CA GLN A 833 -40.51 -32.24 10.71
C GLN A 833 -40.14 -33.69 10.43
N TRP A 834 -38.91 -34.07 10.85
CA TRP A 834 -38.45 -35.45 10.70
C TRP A 834 -37.38 -35.83 11.72
N PHE A 835 -37.29 -37.17 11.98
CA PHE A 835 -36.30 -37.74 12.88
C PHE A 835 -35.62 -38.96 12.27
N ASN A 836 -34.31 -39.06 12.30
CA ASN A 836 -33.53 -40.20 11.83
C ASN A 836 -33.29 -41.22 12.94
N TYR A 837 -33.33 -42.48 12.55
CA TYR A 837 -33.01 -43.62 13.41
C TYR A 837 -32.10 -44.56 12.67
N THR A 838 -30.85 -44.70 13.13
CA THR A 838 -29.93 -45.70 12.57
C THR A 838 -30.26 -47.06 13.17
N VAL A 839 -30.63 -48.02 12.31
CA VAL A 839 -31.06 -49.38 12.71
C VAL A 839 -30.18 -50.45 12.05
N SER A 840 -30.13 -51.63 12.68
CA SER A 840 -29.44 -52.79 12.15
C SER A 840 -30.48 -53.89 11.85
N ILE A 841 -30.76 -54.09 10.57
CA ILE A 841 -31.74 -55.07 10.05
C ILE A 841 -31.09 -56.44 9.99
N ALA A 842 -31.57 -57.39 10.81
CA ALA A 842 -30.98 -58.69 10.88
C ALA A 842 -31.19 -59.54 9.61
N THR A 843 -32.35 -59.45 8.97
CA THR A 843 -32.74 -60.25 7.81
C THR A 843 -33.50 -59.39 6.82
N ALA A 844 -33.16 -59.44 5.51
CA ALA A 844 -33.93 -58.77 4.51
C ALA A 844 -35.37 -59.36 4.39
N GLY A 845 -36.37 -58.47 4.28
CA GLY A 845 -37.76 -58.95 4.19
C GLY A 845 -38.80 -57.85 4.41
N THR A 846 -40.07 -58.24 4.45
CA THR A 846 -41.16 -57.33 4.76
C THR A 846 -41.44 -57.36 6.23
N TYR A 847 -41.44 -56.16 6.86
CA TYR A 847 -41.67 -55.95 8.29
C TYR A 847 -43.03 -55.29 8.52
N THR A 848 -43.79 -55.75 9.48
CA THR A 848 -44.91 -55.00 10.02
C THR A 848 -44.38 -53.92 10.97
N VAL A 849 -44.67 -52.67 10.66
CA VAL A 849 -44.33 -51.51 11.47
C VAL A 849 -45.53 -51.13 12.32
N SER A 850 -45.33 -51.07 13.61
CA SER A 850 -46.34 -50.68 14.58
C SER A 850 -45.91 -49.37 15.24
N PHE A 851 -46.68 -48.28 15.02
CA PHE A 851 -46.51 -46.99 15.65
C PHE A 851 -47.40 -46.89 16.88
N ARG A 852 -46.80 -46.59 18.02
CA ARG A 852 -47.56 -46.33 19.26
C ARG A 852 -47.80 -44.83 19.40
N VAL A 853 -49.03 -44.39 19.10
CA VAL A 853 -49.41 -43.01 18.89
C VAL A 853 -50.62 -42.56 19.72
N ALA A 854 -50.74 -41.24 19.95
CA ALA A 854 -51.86 -40.62 20.60
C ALA A 854 -52.26 -39.34 19.83
N ALA A 855 -53.56 -39.10 19.65
CA ALA A 855 -54.05 -37.92 18.97
C ALA A 855 -55.42 -37.46 19.52
N PRO A 856 -55.60 -36.22 19.93
CA PRO A 856 -56.91 -35.72 20.39
C PRO A 856 -57.99 -35.79 19.33
N SER A 857 -57.63 -35.64 18.08
CA SER A 857 -58.48 -35.72 16.87
C SER A 857 -57.80 -36.62 15.84
N ALA A 858 -58.62 -37.20 14.91
CA ALA A 858 -58.03 -38.02 13.82
C ALA A 858 -57.15 -37.17 12.89
N VAL A 859 -56.00 -37.70 12.55
CA VAL A 859 -55.05 -37.04 11.60
C VAL A 859 -54.85 -37.97 10.39
N SER A 860 -55.26 -37.50 9.22
CA SER A 860 -55.04 -38.20 7.94
C SER A 860 -53.62 -37.95 7.45
N ASP A 861 -52.96 -38.96 6.87
CA ASP A 861 -51.56 -38.87 6.44
C ASP A 861 -50.70 -38.18 7.49
N ALA A 862 -50.69 -38.70 8.69
CA ALA A 862 -49.96 -38.11 9.80
C ALA A 862 -48.45 -38.23 9.69
N LEU A 863 -47.98 -39.41 9.21
CA LEU A 863 -46.55 -39.74 9.14
C LEU A 863 -46.29 -40.78 8.05
N HIS A 864 -45.03 -40.90 7.72
CA HIS A 864 -44.51 -42.07 6.99
C HIS A 864 -43.06 -42.39 7.38
N ILE A 865 -42.56 -43.56 6.97
CA ILE A 865 -41.14 -43.94 7.08
C ILE A 865 -40.49 -43.82 5.72
N SER A 866 -39.39 -43.12 5.63
CA SER A 866 -38.53 -43.07 4.44
C SER A 866 -37.12 -43.64 4.72
N ASN A 867 -36.40 -43.95 3.65
CA ASN A 867 -34.97 -44.31 3.71
C ASN A 867 -34.07 -43.07 3.65
N ALA A 868 -32.76 -43.26 3.80
CA ALA A 868 -31.76 -42.22 3.75
C ALA A 868 -31.75 -41.38 2.44
N SER A 869 -32.33 -41.85 1.36
CA SER A 869 -32.50 -41.11 0.10
C SER A 869 -33.83 -40.34 0.01
N GLY A 870 -34.65 -40.37 1.08
CA GLY A 870 -35.96 -39.73 1.12
C GLY A 870 -37.09 -40.50 0.38
N THR A 871 -36.84 -41.76 0.06
CA THR A 871 -37.89 -42.59 -0.57
C THR A 871 -38.89 -43.07 0.48
N ASN A 872 -40.18 -42.72 0.34
CA ASN A 872 -41.23 -43.17 1.22
C ASN A 872 -41.42 -44.72 1.08
N LEU A 873 -41.24 -45.45 2.15
CA LEU A 873 -41.28 -46.91 2.24
C LEU A 873 -42.62 -47.43 2.74
N SER A 874 -43.32 -46.68 3.57
CA SER A 874 -44.51 -47.16 4.27
C SER A 874 -45.85 -46.69 3.67
N GLY A 875 -45.79 -45.73 2.74
CA GLY A 875 -46.98 -44.93 2.41
C GLY A 875 -47.40 -44.07 3.58
N GLY A 876 -48.39 -43.18 3.36
CA GLY A 876 -48.94 -42.32 4.41
C GLY A 876 -49.75 -43.13 5.44
N VAL A 877 -49.47 -42.91 6.69
CA VAL A 877 -50.13 -43.54 7.83
C VAL A 877 -51.05 -42.53 8.55
N SER A 878 -52.33 -42.88 8.67
CA SER A 878 -53.32 -42.03 9.37
C SER A 878 -53.53 -42.53 10.81
N ILE A 879 -53.71 -41.55 11.72
CA ILE A 879 -53.90 -41.78 13.12
C ILE A 879 -55.36 -41.51 13.48
N PRO A 880 -56.09 -42.51 14.09
CA PRO A 880 -57.49 -42.24 14.56
C PRO A 880 -57.50 -41.36 15.82
N ALA A 881 -58.62 -40.67 16.03
CA ALA A 881 -58.84 -39.94 17.27
C ALA A 881 -58.77 -40.89 18.48
N THR A 882 -57.87 -40.59 19.43
CA THR A 882 -57.76 -41.29 20.71
C THR A 882 -58.36 -40.44 21.83
N ASN A 883 -58.77 -39.17 21.55
CA ASN A 883 -59.35 -38.21 22.46
C ASN A 883 -58.40 -37.68 23.55
N GLY A 884 -57.14 -37.76 23.35
CA GLY A 884 -56.12 -37.19 24.27
C GLY A 884 -54.72 -37.35 23.76
N TRP A 885 -53.84 -36.43 24.16
CA TRP A 885 -52.40 -36.44 23.81
C TRP A 885 -51.61 -37.59 24.45
N GLN A 886 -52.14 -38.13 25.56
CA GLN A 886 -51.56 -39.24 26.29
C GLN A 886 -52.53 -40.45 26.34
N THR A 887 -53.48 -40.56 25.39
CA THR A 887 -54.36 -41.72 25.23
C THR A 887 -53.87 -42.52 24.03
N TRP A 888 -53.25 -43.65 24.28
CA TRP A 888 -52.44 -44.34 23.34
C TRP A 888 -53.16 -45.43 22.53
N THR A 889 -52.90 -45.49 21.23
CA THR A 889 -53.33 -46.58 20.31
C THR A 889 -52.18 -47.04 19.44
N THR A 890 -52.34 -48.20 18.81
CA THR A 890 -51.33 -48.66 17.85
C THR A 890 -51.92 -48.62 16.42
N VAL A 891 -51.18 -47.98 15.48
CA VAL A 891 -51.47 -48.06 14.05
C VAL A 891 -50.38 -48.83 13.34
N THR A 892 -50.71 -49.53 12.25
CA THR A 892 -49.76 -50.42 11.59
C THR A 892 -49.71 -50.22 10.08
N THR A 893 -48.53 -50.44 9.52
CA THR A 893 -48.25 -50.47 8.07
C THR A 893 -47.18 -51.56 7.82
N THR A 894 -46.72 -51.66 6.56
CA THR A 894 -45.62 -52.61 6.22
C THR A 894 -44.55 -51.89 5.44
N VAL A 895 -43.29 -52.28 5.66
CA VAL A 895 -42.11 -51.78 4.95
C VAL A 895 -41.24 -52.95 4.46
N THR A 896 -40.62 -52.86 3.32
CA THR A 896 -39.63 -53.84 2.87
C THR A 896 -38.23 -53.29 3.03
N LEU A 897 -37.42 -53.99 3.83
CA LEU A 897 -36.07 -53.52 4.21
C LEU A 897 -35.01 -54.56 3.79
N PRO A 898 -33.85 -54.12 3.27
CA PRO A 898 -32.67 -54.95 3.07
C PRO A 898 -31.95 -55.20 4.41
N ALA A 899 -31.18 -56.28 4.50
CA ALA A 899 -30.37 -56.57 5.71
C ALA A 899 -29.18 -55.59 5.83
N GLY A 900 -28.73 -55.36 7.08
CA GLY A 900 -27.60 -54.54 7.40
C GLY A 900 -27.97 -53.22 8.06
N SER A 901 -26.99 -52.35 8.31
CA SER A 901 -27.18 -51.02 8.91
C SER A 901 -27.85 -50.05 7.93
N GLN A 902 -28.88 -49.37 8.39
CA GLN A 902 -29.66 -48.39 7.61
C GLN A 902 -30.14 -47.23 8.46
N VAL A 903 -30.38 -46.08 7.84
CA VAL A 903 -31.10 -44.95 8.43
C VAL A 903 -32.55 -44.99 7.94
N LEU A 904 -33.48 -45.09 8.91
CA LEU A 904 -34.91 -44.89 8.69
C LEU A 904 -35.29 -43.49 9.21
N THR A 905 -36.00 -42.72 8.39
CA THR A 905 -36.51 -41.39 8.77
C THR A 905 -37.99 -41.52 9.10
N LEU A 906 -38.40 -41.09 10.26
CA LEU A 906 -39.80 -40.79 10.59
C LEU A 906 -40.12 -39.38 10.10
N ASP A 907 -40.91 -39.29 9.07
CA ASP A 907 -41.36 -38.03 8.50
C ASP A 907 -42.73 -37.65 9.03
N GLU A 908 -42.91 -36.42 9.53
CA GLU A 908 -44.20 -35.90 9.99
C GLU A 908 -44.87 -35.14 8.83
N ASP A 909 -45.87 -35.78 8.21
CA ASP A 909 -46.62 -35.20 7.08
C ASP A 909 -47.63 -34.16 7.57
N ASN A 910 -48.33 -34.48 8.64
CA ASN A 910 -49.26 -33.57 9.33
C ASN A 910 -49.13 -33.69 10.86
N GLY A 911 -49.18 -32.56 11.56
CA GLY A 911 -49.01 -32.55 13.01
C GLY A 911 -50.31 -32.78 13.81
N GLY A 912 -50.17 -32.73 15.13
CA GLY A 912 -51.29 -32.83 16.07
C GLY A 912 -51.44 -34.22 16.70
N TRP A 913 -50.35 -34.96 16.87
CA TRP A 913 -50.25 -36.28 17.47
C TRP A 913 -48.94 -36.44 18.23
N ASN A 914 -48.86 -37.40 19.11
CA ASN A 914 -47.64 -37.83 19.81
C ASN A 914 -47.26 -39.24 19.43
N ILE A 915 -45.97 -39.58 19.57
CA ILE A 915 -45.45 -40.97 19.34
C ILE A 915 -44.52 -41.38 20.44
N ASN A 916 -44.76 -42.58 21.00
CA ASN A 916 -43.96 -43.18 22.04
C ASN A 916 -42.84 -44.08 21.46
N TYR A 917 -43.18 -45.00 20.59
CA TYR A 917 -42.20 -45.87 19.94
C TYR A 917 -42.68 -46.42 18.58
N VAL A 918 -41.69 -46.95 17.85
CA VAL A 918 -41.96 -47.74 16.63
C VAL A 918 -41.42 -49.16 16.85
N SER A 919 -42.26 -50.19 16.60
CA SER A 919 -41.75 -51.54 16.59
C SER A 919 -41.83 -52.13 15.18
N LEU A 920 -40.79 -52.88 14.78
CA LEU A 920 -40.71 -53.58 13.52
C LEU A 920 -40.57 -55.09 13.77
N GLU A 921 -41.57 -55.87 13.28
CA GLU A 921 -41.60 -57.32 13.38
C GLU A 921 -41.70 -57.98 12.02
N GLN A 922 -40.93 -59.03 11.74
CA GLN A 922 -40.93 -59.75 10.46
C GLN A 922 -42.04 -60.80 10.35
#